data_0f676a5c76d37a8533f6a59e278479af
#
_entry.id   0f676a5c76d37a8533f6a59e278479af
#
_cell.length_a   1.000
_cell.length_b   1.000
_cell.length_c   1.000
_cell.angle_alpha   90.00
_cell.angle_beta   90.00
_cell.angle_gamma   90.00
#
_symmetry.space_group_name_H-M   'P 1'
#
loop_
_entity.id
_entity.type
_entity.pdbx_description
1 polymer ?
#
loop_
_entity_poly.entity_id
_entity_poly.type
_entity_poly.pdbx_seq_one_letter_code
_entity_poly.pdbx_strand_id
1 'polypeptide(L)'
;MTYLNETEILYQISLAIGNSLKLAPMLRESLTTLMRALNCSAAEIWRPAEIISNPSPAGKEAYKWVRHTCIPRAGTTAGLPPEFKFPESTESWNRSTPSFPQSYVLSGQNLLIFNLPGFGILFIHKSGSAISKSLTLSLQLLMNKLAISALACLDNEKTEHQLSSSQKMLELVMNNIPQQIFWKDSNSVFIGCNQNAARFLGLQSPAEISGKTDFDLAENRQKTELLKGSDKNVIESRQSEIHLEKQLQAKDGSTLWFDISRIPLLDNNGQVTGLLIAFEDITGRKQAEEELKRAKSDAEAASRAKSQFLANMSHEIRTPLNGVIGFTELLKTTCLSPVQEQYVRNANISAHTLLGIINDILDFSKIESGMMNLELIRTDLFELFENCIDMIKLAASAKNLELLLNIEANFPRFAHIDPVRLKQIIANLLSNAVKFTEQGEIELKVTHRQIDDSHSHFFISVRDTGIGISPEQQTHLFKAFSQGDNSITRKFGGTGLGLVISELIARQMGGAIHISSEPGIGSVFSCDFVARIEPGERLAFRGFSNLKRCLVVDDNENSRLILSHILTEWGIECMLAEDARDAIRAVNANPDFDLLICDYHMPDVDGIETVKLIRQLLPGDIQKLPVILLHSSSDDPALYANCDELGIKFRLAKPVQKEHLLNFLINAEGYVADLLNTPLQDSLQRYSVTGSNDLAISILIAEDLEMNQILIESMLKKILPGARVILARNGNEAVDLWLKYTPDIIFMDLQMPVKDGLEATKEIRAHEKSSAQHTPIVALTAGATREEQQQCMEAGMDDFVTKPVLMAQLEKIFARFFTFQKRI
;
A
#
# COMPACT_ATOMS: atom_id res chain seq x y z
N MET A 1 39.81 97.45 -5.73
CA MET A 1 38.37 97.26 -6.00
C MET A 1 37.96 95.85 -6.50
N THR A 2 38.83 95.07 -7.12
CA THR A 2 38.50 93.73 -7.68
C THR A 2 38.29 92.69 -6.65
N TYR A 3 39.00 92.65 -5.52
CA TYR A 3 38.90 91.63 -4.49
C TYR A 3 37.62 91.70 -3.67
N LEU A 4 37.07 92.85 -3.36
CA LEU A 4 35.82 93.03 -2.60
C LEU A 4 34.62 92.50 -3.39
N ASN A 5 34.70 92.62 -4.70
CA ASN A 5 33.63 92.20 -5.60
C ASN A 5 33.62 90.64 -5.73
N GLU A 6 34.79 89.98 -5.69
CA GLU A 6 34.89 88.48 -5.74
C GLU A 6 34.35 87.84 -4.52
N THR A 7 34.64 88.39 -3.32
CA THR A 7 34.19 87.94 -2.06
C THR A 7 32.63 87.95 -1.91
N GLU A 8 32.02 89.02 -2.39
CA GLU A 8 30.58 89.26 -2.43
C GLU A 8 29.89 88.22 -3.32
N ILE A 9 30.46 88.03 -4.54
CA ILE A 9 29.96 86.98 -5.45
C ILE A 9 30.00 85.62 -4.82
N LEU A 10 31.11 85.22 -4.21
CA LEU A 10 31.23 83.92 -3.54
C LEU A 10 30.25 83.74 -2.36
N TYR A 11 30.07 84.85 -1.63
CA TYR A 11 29.14 84.86 -0.50
C TYR A 11 27.68 84.62 -0.92
N GLN A 12 27.21 85.36 -1.94
CA GLN A 12 25.87 85.21 -2.53
C GLN A 12 25.62 83.79 -3.05
N ILE A 13 26.58 83.23 -3.78
CA ILE A 13 26.48 81.89 -4.29
C ILE A 13 26.45 80.90 -3.12
N SER A 14 27.27 81.05 -2.10
CA SER A 14 27.31 80.19 -0.95
C SER A 14 26.01 80.18 -0.13
N LEU A 15 25.29 81.23 -0.04
CA LEU A 15 24.01 81.39 0.65
C LEU A 15 22.89 80.68 -0.12
N ALA A 16 22.95 80.59 -1.43
CA ALA A 16 21.94 79.95 -2.25
C ALA A 16 22.06 78.39 -2.26
N ILE A 17 23.18 77.83 -1.79
CA ILE A 17 23.46 76.43 -1.79
C ILE A 17 22.94 75.81 -0.49
N GLY A 18 21.99 74.84 -0.56
CA GLY A 18 21.50 74.10 0.55
C GLY A 18 20.19 74.63 1.20
N ASN A 19 19.53 75.58 0.56
CA ASN A 19 18.30 76.23 1.06
C ASN A 19 17.02 75.32 0.97
N SER A 20 17.10 74.20 0.29
CA SER A 20 16.00 73.31 0.11
C SER A 20 16.44 71.81 0.35
N LEU A 21 15.60 71.03 0.98
CA LEU A 21 15.82 69.61 1.12
C LEU A 21 15.39 68.80 -0.13
N LYS A 22 14.81 69.46 -1.12
CA LYS A 22 14.45 68.87 -2.42
C LYS A 22 15.45 69.21 -3.48
N LEU A 23 15.89 68.24 -4.26
CA LEU A 23 16.98 68.40 -5.24
C LEU A 23 16.68 69.43 -6.30
N ALA A 24 15.54 69.38 -6.95
CA ALA A 24 15.20 70.25 -8.08
C ALA A 24 15.05 71.72 -7.67
N PRO A 25 14.36 72.11 -6.59
CA PRO A 25 14.36 73.49 -6.09
C PRO A 25 15.75 73.98 -5.69
N MET A 26 16.52 73.18 -4.94
CA MET A 26 17.86 73.51 -4.47
C MET A 26 18.83 73.86 -5.62
N LEU A 27 18.88 72.96 -6.62
CA LEU A 27 19.70 73.13 -7.79
C LEU A 27 19.28 74.42 -8.61
N ARG A 28 17.97 74.61 -8.76
CA ARG A 28 17.44 75.76 -9.51
C ARG A 28 17.81 77.05 -8.84
N GLU A 29 17.65 77.17 -7.53
CA GLU A 29 17.99 78.38 -6.78
C GLU A 29 19.51 78.66 -6.84
N SER A 30 20.31 77.61 -6.56
CA SER A 30 21.76 77.64 -6.57
C SER A 30 22.32 78.12 -7.97
N LEU A 31 21.83 77.43 -9.03
CA LEU A 31 22.27 77.76 -10.39
C LEU A 31 21.80 79.16 -10.86
N THR A 32 20.58 79.57 -10.53
CA THR A 32 20.06 80.90 -10.87
C THR A 32 20.88 82.01 -10.21
N THR A 33 21.22 81.82 -8.93
CA THR A 33 22.08 82.79 -8.19
C THR A 33 23.49 82.79 -8.74
N LEU A 34 24.06 81.63 -9.04
CA LEU A 34 25.36 81.49 -9.69
C LEU A 34 25.44 82.28 -11.05
N MET A 35 24.41 82.02 -11.86
CA MET A 35 24.32 82.68 -13.18
C MET A 35 24.20 84.14 -13.05
N ARG A 36 23.39 84.73 -12.16
CA ARG A 36 23.25 86.14 -11.88
C ARG A 36 24.56 86.77 -11.38
N ALA A 37 25.16 86.13 -10.35
CA ALA A 37 26.38 86.64 -9.73
C ALA A 37 27.56 86.64 -10.67
N LEU A 38 27.68 85.73 -11.62
CA LEU A 38 28.75 85.60 -12.59
C LEU A 38 28.41 86.20 -13.95
N ASN A 39 27.23 86.77 -14.15
CA ASN A 39 26.69 87.20 -15.40
C ASN A 39 26.87 86.18 -16.55
N CYS A 40 26.33 84.95 -16.33
CA CYS A 40 26.44 83.84 -17.26
C CYS A 40 25.16 83.68 -18.09
N SER A 41 25.28 83.16 -19.33
CA SER A 41 24.17 82.96 -20.24
C SER A 41 23.44 81.69 -20.00
N ALA A 42 24.13 80.62 -19.59
CA ALA A 42 23.52 79.32 -19.26
C ALA A 42 24.37 78.55 -18.24
N ALA A 43 23.72 77.64 -17.49
CA ALA A 43 24.35 76.66 -16.62
C ALA A 43 23.67 75.30 -16.78
N GLU A 44 24.45 74.27 -16.95
CA GLU A 44 23.99 72.94 -17.17
C GLU A 44 24.68 71.91 -16.21
N ILE A 45 23.91 71.05 -15.61
CA ILE A 45 24.46 69.91 -14.84
C ILE A 45 24.22 68.66 -15.60
N TRP A 46 25.26 67.88 -15.78
CA TRP A 46 25.25 66.56 -16.35
C TRP A 46 25.64 65.58 -15.24
N ARG A 47 24.90 64.44 -15.18
CA ARG A 47 25.19 63.37 -14.22
C ARG A 47 25.16 62.10 -14.97
N PRO A 48 25.82 61.02 -14.44
CA PRO A 48 25.66 59.65 -14.93
C PRO A 48 24.22 59.21 -14.75
N ALA A 49 23.63 58.54 -15.77
CA ALA A 49 22.35 57.90 -15.64
C ALA A 49 22.49 56.77 -14.62
N GLU A 50 21.55 56.67 -13.69
CA GLU A 50 21.48 55.50 -12.80
C GLU A 50 21.35 54.23 -13.65
N ILE A 51 22.25 53.27 -13.43
CA ILE A 51 22.23 51.98 -14.13
C ILE A 51 21.00 51.21 -13.61
N ILE A 52 19.95 51.15 -14.42
CA ILE A 52 18.91 50.20 -14.25
C ILE A 52 19.57 48.83 -14.53
N SER A 53 19.76 48.05 -13.51
CA SER A 53 20.39 46.75 -13.44
C SER A 53 20.11 45.86 -14.66
N ASN A 54 21.07 45.79 -15.58
CA ASN A 54 21.36 44.60 -16.36
C ASN A 54 22.86 44.60 -16.68
N PRO A 55 23.67 43.74 -16.04
CA PRO A 55 25.09 43.68 -16.35
C PRO A 55 25.27 43.08 -17.74
N SER A 56 25.88 43.87 -18.63
CA SER A 56 26.40 43.39 -19.91
C SER A 56 27.56 42.40 -19.65
N PRO A 57 27.68 41.30 -20.39
CA PRO A 57 28.70 40.27 -20.11
C PRO A 57 30.15 40.66 -20.39
N ALA A 58 30.44 41.92 -20.70
CA ALA A 58 31.78 42.38 -21.07
C ALA A 58 32.49 43.29 -20.04
N GLY A 59 32.00 43.42 -18.79
CA GLY A 59 32.79 43.94 -17.65
C GLY A 59 33.26 45.42 -17.75
N LYS A 60 32.79 46.23 -18.69
CA LYS A 60 33.07 47.69 -18.77
C LYS A 60 31.75 48.44 -18.74
N GLU A 61 31.40 48.96 -17.57
CA GLU A 61 30.27 49.88 -17.40
C GLU A 61 30.62 51.26 -18.00
N ALA A 62 30.18 51.53 -19.21
CA ALA A 62 30.24 52.86 -19.78
C ALA A 62 29.02 53.65 -19.29
N TYR A 63 29.23 54.66 -18.45
CA TYR A 63 28.16 55.51 -17.98
C TYR A 63 27.61 56.39 -19.12
N LYS A 64 26.28 56.29 -19.29
CA LYS A 64 25.56 57.23 -20.16
C LYS A 64 25.34 58.54 -19.40
N TRP A 65 26.01 59.62 -19.78
CA TRP A 65 25.81 60.91 -19.18
C TRP A 65 24.52 61.53 -19.69
N VAL A 66 23.70 62.04 -18.78
CA VAL A 66 22.45 62.73 -19.12
C VAL A 66 22.43 64.14 -18.55
N ARG A 67 21.83 65.03 -19.28
CA ARG A 67 21.66 66.45 -18.85
C ARG A 67 20.51 66.42 -17.80
N HIS A 68 20.85 66.67 -16.54
CA HIS A 68 19.90 66.67 -15.43
C HIS A 68 19.17 67.99 -15.24
N THR A 69 19.90 69.14 -15.31
CA THR A 69 19.34 70.45 -15.12
C THR A 69 20.02 71.48 -16.09
N CYS A 70 19.21 72.30 -16.66
CA CYS A 70 19.70 73.44 -17.56
C CYS A 70 18.89 74.64 -17.21
N ILE A 71 19.56 75.76 -17.09
CA ILE A 71 19.00 77.14 -16.92
C ILE A 71 19.65 78.08 -17.95
N PRO A 72 18.88 78.81 -18.80
CA PRO A 72 17.41 78.64 -18.95
C PRO A 72 17.00 77.36 -19.62
N ARG A 73 15.72 76.95 -19.48
CA ARG A 73 15.19 75.65 -19.97
C ARG A 73 15.32 75.44 -21.47
N ALA A 74 15.27 76.51 -22.23
CA ALA A 74 15.58 76.55 -23.68
C ALA A 74 17.05 76.94 -23.85
N GLY A 75 17.92 75.93 -23.63
CA GLY A 75 19.37 76.23 -23.69
C GLY A 75 19.83 76.44 -25.10
N THR A 76 20.68 77.48 -25.29
CA THR A 76 21.60 77.58 -26.38
C THR A 76 22.56 76.39 -26.25
N THR A 77 22.43 75.37 -27.06
CA THR A 77 23.41 74.33 -27.22
C THR A 77 24.65 74.85 -27.94
N ALA A 78 25.49 75.50 -27.24
CA ALA A 78 26.87 75.58 -27.67
C ALA A 78 27.42 74.18 -27.44
N GLY A 79 27.77 73.43 -28.48
CA GLY A 79 28.27 72.11 -28.41
C GLY A 79 29.40 71.98 -27.40
N LEU A 80 29.50 70.75 -26.74
CA LEU A 80 30.65 70.51 -25.91
C LEU A 80 31.96 70.60 -26.70
N PRO A 81 33.09 71.08 -26.08
CA PRO A 81 34.37 71.08 -26.75
C PRO A 81 34.69 69.63 -27.25
N PRO A 82 35.22 69.52 -28.51
CA PRO A 82 35.60 68.25 -29.07
C PRO A 82 36.62 67.47 -28.21
N GLU A 83 37.38 68.20 -27.44
CA GLU A 83 38.45 67.71 -26.57
C GLU A 83 37.95 67.26 -25.21
N PHE A 84 36.72 67.62 -24.84
CA PHE A 84 36.15 67.23 -23.55
C PHE A 84 35.54 65.87 -23.66
N LYS A 85 36.07 64.91 -22.85
CA LYS A 85 35.50 63.51 -22.68
C LYS A 85 34.93 63.35 -21.29
N PHE A 86 33.72 62.92 -21.26
CA PHE A 86 33.13 62.47 -19.97
C PHE A 86 33.91 61.30 -19.36
N PRO A 87 34.07 61.22 -18.04
CA PRO A 87 34.69 60.08 -17.36
C PRO A 87 33.97 58.81 -17.67
N GLU A 88 34.70 57.69 -17.91
CA GLU A 88 34.12 56.34 -18.26
C GLU A 88 33.68 55.56 -17.07
N SER A 89 34.12 55.83 -15.85
CA SER A 89 33.77 55.17 -14.62
C SER A 89 33.75 56.09 -13.40
N THR A 90 33.05 55.70 -12.32
CA THR A 90 33.08 56.43 -11.04
C THR A 90 34.47 56.47 -10.42
N GLU A 91 35.28 55.46 -10.58
CA GLU A 91 36.66 55.43 -10.10
C GLU A 91 37.55 56.40 -10.90
N SER A 92 37.36 56.43 -12.22
CA SER A 92 38.05 57.42 -13.09
C SER A 92 37.59 58.83 -12.81
N TRP A 93 36.36 59.08 -12.47
CA TRP A 93 35.80 60.30 -12.01
C TRP A 93 36.42 60.84 -10.70
N ASN A 94 36.65 59.96 -9.72
CA ASN A 94 37.23 60.27 -8.40
C ASN A 94 38.78 60.35 -8.41
N ARG A 95 39.48 59.60 -9.27
CA ARG A 95 40.95 59.42 -9.22
C ARG A 95 41.74 60.09 -10.36
N SER A 96 41.17 60.28 -11.54
CA SER A 96 41.86 60.80 -12.73
C SER A 96 41.14 62.00 -13.23
N THR A 97 41.16 63.06 -12.43
CA THR A 97 40.67 64.34 -12.87
C THR A 97 41.73 65.08 -13.75
N PRO A 98 41.37 65.37 -14.98
CA PRO A 98 41.96 66.57 -15.53
C PRO A 98 41.72 67.71 -14.53
N SER A 99 42.74 68.53 -14.23
CA SER A 99 42.62 69.55 -13.19
C SER A 99 41.40 70.44 -13.40
N PHE A 100 40.37 70.21 -12.66
CA PHE A 100 39.21 71.12 -12.61
C PHE A 100 39.52 72.27 -11.68
N PRO A 101 39.01 73.41 -11.98
CA PRO A 101 38.10 73.78 -13.07
C PRO A 101 38.84 73.97 -14.45
N GLN A 102 38.12 73.60 -15.53
CA GLN A 102 38.59 73.77 -16.90
C GLN A 102 37.88 74.95 -17.56
N SER A 103 38.57 75.63 -18.43
CA SER A 103 37.99 76.76 -19.23
C SER A 103 38.32 76.62 -20.73
N TYR A 104 37.33 76.80 -21.56
CA TYR A 104 37.41 76.72 -23.00
C TYR A 104 36.77 77.96 -23.63
N VAL A 105 37.25 78.37 -24.79
CA VAL A 105 36.60 79.39 -25.58
C VAL A 105 35.98 78.75 -26.81
N LEU A 106 34.66 78.77 -26.89
CA LEU A 106 33.89 78.19 -27.98
C LEU A 106 33.01 79.21 -28.66
N SER A 107 33.23 79.44 -29.95
CA SER A 107 32.42 80.39 -30.75
C SER A 107 32.26 81.76 -30.10
N GLY A 108 33.32 82.28 -29.46
CA GLY A 108 33.30 83.60 -28.78
C GLY A 108 32.64 83.61 -27.40
N GLN A 109 32.28 82.41 -26.82
CA GLN A 109 31.81 82.31 -25.47
C GLN A 109 32.83 81.54 -24.62
N ASN A 110 32.98 81.95 -23.35
CA ASN A 110 33.77 81.19 -22.36
C ASN A 110 32.93 80.08 -21.74
N LEU A 111 33.38 78.84 -21.86
CA LEU A 111 32.79 77.65 -21.17
C LEU A 111 33.69 77.31 -19.99
N LEU A 112 33.08 77.28 -18.79
CA LEU A 112 33.72 76.87 -17.55
C LEU A 112 33.11 75.53 -17.15
N ILE A 113 33.98 74.64 -16.82
CA ILE A 113 33.57 73.28 -16.44
C ILE A 113 34.06 72.96 -14.99
N PHE A 114 33.15 72.67 -14.12
CA PHE A 114 33.41 72.35 -12.72
C PHE A 114 33.02 70.89 -12.38
N ASN A 115 33.84 70.25 -11.59
CA ASN A 115 33.48 68.97 -11.01
C ASN A 115 32.53 69.16 -9.82
N LEU A 116 31.47 68.37 -9.78
CA LEU A 116 30.59 68.21 -8.63
C LEU A 116 30.85 66.81 -8.04
N PRO A 117 31.80 66.71 -7.10
CA PRO A 117 32.26 65.38 -6.65
C PRO A 117 31.12 64.45 -6.21
N GLY A 118 31.02 63.23 -6.77
CA GLY A 118 29.98 62.26 -6.48
C GLY A 118 28.60 62.56 -7.09
N PHE A 119 28.36 63.77 -7.62
CA PHE A 119 27.04 64.17 -8.11
C PHE A 119 27.00 64.33 -9.63
N GLY A 120 28.01 65.08 -10.25
CA GLY A 120 27.96 65.29 -11.67
C GLY A 120 29.02 66.32 -12.14
N ILE A 121 28.77 66.90 -13.30
CA ILE A 121 29.64 67.95 -13.88
C ILE A 121 28.77 69.15 -14.21
N LEU A 122 29.21 70.36 -13.81
CA LEU A 122 28.57 71.63 -14.08
C LEU A 122 29.27 72.33 -15.23
N PHE A 123 28.53 72.67 -16.25
CA PHE A 123 28.94 73.51 -17.36
C PHE A 123 28.33 74.91 -17.22
N ILE A 124 29.14 75.95 -17.28
CA ILE A 124 28.72 77.37 -17.22
C ILE A 124 29.15 78.11 -18.50
N HIS A 125 28.19 78.62 -19.21
CA HIS A 125 28.37 79.36 -20.44
C HIS A 125 28.37 80.88 -20.12
N LYS A 126 29.45 81.58 -20.46
CA LYS A 126 29.57 82.94 -20.18
C LYS A 126 29.97 83.77 -21.48
N SER A 127 29.16 84.78 -21.82
CA SER A 127 29.44 85.70 -22.90
C SER A 127 30.26 86.89 -22.36
N GLY A 128 31.26 87.34 -23.11
CA GLY A 128 32.08 88.46 -22.70
C GLY A 128 33.41 88.13 -22.03
N SER A 129 33.91 88.98 -21.10
CA SER A 129 35.21 88.80 -20.45
C SER A 129 35.34 87.50 -19.65
N ALA A 130 36.51 86.86 -19.74
CA ALA A 130 36.79 85.62 -18.96
C ALA A 130 36.80 85.93 -17.44
N ILE A 131 36.43 84.85 -16.62
CA ILE A 131 36.52 84.94 -15.17
C ILE A 131 37.99 84.80 -14.75
N SER A 132 38.40 85.53 -13.67
CA SER A 132 39.77 85.48 -13.16
C SER A 132 40.08 83.99 -12.70
N LYS A 133 41.35 83.61 -12.81
CA LYS A 133 41.84 82.35 -12.33
C LYS A 133 41.60 82.17 -10.81
N SER A 134 41.75 83.23 -10.04
CA SER A 134 41.46 83.19 -8.57
C SER A 134 40.02 82.87 -8.25
N LEU A 135 39.10 83.62 -8.91
CA LEU A 135 37.68 83.43 -8.74
C LEU A 135 37.21 81.97 -9.20
N THR A 136 37.79 81.54 -10.31
CA THR A 136 37.49 80.20 -10.84
C THR A 136 37.90 79.09 -9.85
N LEU A 137 39.07 79.19 -9.23
CA LEU A 137 39.51 78.22 -8.21
C LEU A 137 38.65 78.26 -6.94
N SER A 138 38.29 79.48 -6.48
CA SER A 138 37.42 79.69 -5.32
C SER A 138 36.01 79.15 -5.55
N LEU A 139 35.50 79.28 -6.78
CA LEU A 139 34.21 78.67 -7.18
C LEU A 139 34.22 77.14 -7.09
N GLN A 140 35.32 76.45 -7.34
CA GLN A 140 35.40 74.99 -7.20
C GLN A 140 35.10 74.55 -5.77
N LEU A 141 35.48 75.34 -4.76
CA LEU A 141 35.11 75.00 -3.37
C LEU A 141 33.60 75.11 -3.14
N LEU A 142 32.94 76.07 -3.75
CA LEU A 142 31.47 76.15 -3.68
C LEU A 142 30.78 75.08 -4.49
N MET A 143 31.38 74.58 -5.57
CA MET A 143 30.87 73.44 -6.33
C MET A 143 30.94 72.17 -5.51
N ASN A 144 31.98 72.00 -4.65
CA ASN A 144 32.01 70.87 -3.70
C ASN A 144 30.87 70.98 -2.68
N LYS A 145 30.58 72.20 -2.16
CA LYS A 145 29.41 72.40 -1.30
C LYS A 145 28.10 72.10 -2.01
N LEU A 146 27.96 72.51 -3.25
CA LEU A 146 26.79 72.23 -4.10
C LEU A 146 26.62 70.76 -4.32
N ALA A 147 27.69 70.00 -4.59
CA ALA A 147 27.66 68.53 -4.73
C ALA A 147 27.21 67.86 -3.45
N ILE A 148 27.76 68.20 -2.29
CA ILE A 148 27.39 67.65 -0.99
C ILE A 148 25.88 67.87 -0.68
N SER A 149 25.42 69.15 -0.94
CA SER A 149 24.02 69.51 -0.72
C SER A 149 23.08 68.76 -1.68
N ALA A 150 23.49 68.56 -2.94
CA ALA A 150 22.72 67.80 -3.93
C ALA A 150 22.63 66.33 -3.57
N LEU A 151 23.71 65.72 -3.09
CA LEU A 151 23.71 64.33 -2.61
C LEU A 151 22.83 64.14 -1.37
N ALA A 152 22.87 65.06 -0.41
CA ALA A 152 22.01 65.02 0.77
C ALA A 152 20.50 65.12 0.42
N CYS A 153 20.16 65.98 -0.58
CA CYS A 153 18.79 66.04 -1.08
C CYS A 153 18.33 64.72 -1.70
N LEU A 154 19.19 64.04 -2.48
CA LEU A 154 18.88 62.74 -3.09
C LEU A 154 18.65 61.64 -2.04
N ASP A 155 19.48 61.59 -1.01
CA ASP A 155 19.36 60.60 0.05
C ASP A 155 18.07 60.79 0.86
N ASN A 156 17.72 62.03 1.15
CA ASN A 156 16.46 62.38 1.80
C ASN A 156 15.24 61.98 0.96
N GLU A 157 15.22 62.32 -0.33
CA GLU A 157 14.12 61.93 -1.24
C GLU A 157 14.00 60.41 -1.38
N LYS A 158 15.12 59.68 -1.40
CA LYS A 158 15.13 58.19 -1.45
C LYS A 158 14.56 57.59 -0.15
N THR A 159 14.95 58.14 0.99
CA THR A 159 14.46 57.66 2.32
C THR A 159 12.97 57.92 2.48
N GLU A 160 12.48 59.11 2.10
CA GLU A 160 11.03 59.41 2.10
C GLU A 160 10.24 58.47 1.18
N HIS A 161 10.78 58.20 -0.02
CA HIS A 161 10.13 57.30 -0.96
C HIS A 161 10.09 55.85 -0.44
N GLN A 162 11.19 55.37 0.15
CA GLN A 162 11.24 54.06 0.78
C GLN A 162 10.25 53.92 1.93
N LEU A 163 10.17 54.92 2.81
CA LEU A 163 9.22 54.92 3.93
C LEU A 163 7.79 54.93 3.41
N SER A 164 7.46 55.78 2.42
CA SER A 164 6.13 55.84 1.83
C SER A 164 5.74 54.51 1.15
N SER A 165 6.68 53.88 0.41
CA SER A 165 6.46 52.59 -0.25
C SER A 165 6.24 51.47 0.78
N SER A 166 7.02 51.45 1.87
CA SER A 166 6.88 50.50 2.94
C SER A 166 5.54 50.63 3.65
N GLN A 167 5.11 51.87 3.94
CA GLN A 167 3.80 52.12 4.56
C GLN A 167 2.65 51.65 3.67
N LYS A 168 2.69 51.99 2.37
CA LYS A 168 1.67 51.52 1.41
C LYS A 168 1.62 50.01 1.28
N MET A 169 2.80 49.34 1.30
CA MET A 169 2.86 47.90 1.24
C MET A 169 2.24 47.26 2.48
N LEU A 170 2.55 47.76 3.68
CA LEU A 170 1.93 47.30 4.93
C LEU A 170 0.42 47.48 4.92
N GLU A 171 -0.09 48.60 4.47
CA GLU A 171 -1.52 48.87 4.36
C GLU A 171 -2.19 47.93 3.37
N LEU A 172 -1.58 47.67 2.20
CA LEU A 172 -2.09 46.71 1.23
C LEU A 172 -2.13 45.29 1.82
N VAL A 173 -1.08 44.86 2.50
CA VAL A 173 -1.03 43.54 3.14
C VAL A 173 -2.14 43.43 4.18
N MET A 174 -2.24 44.38 5.11
CA MET A 174 -3.23 44.38 6.18
C MET A 174 -4.67 44.38 5.65
N ASN A 175 -4.96 45.10 4.59
CA ASN A 175 -6.31 45.19 4.02
C ASN A 175 -6.71 44.01 3.15
N ASN A 176 -5.73 43.22 2.65
CA ASN A 176 -6.01 41.99 1.88
C ASN A 176 -6.01 40.70 2.71
N ILE A 177 -5.58 40.74 3.95
CA ILE A 177 -5.71 39.59 4.89
C ILE A 177 -7.20 39.41 5.20
N PRO A 178 -7.78 38.18 5.02
CA PRO A 178 -9.21 37.93 5.21
C PRO A 178 -9.65 38.05 6.67
N GLN A 179 -8.73 37.89 7.60
CA GLN A 179 -9.01 37.99 9.05
C GLN A 179 -9.29 39.44 9.45
N GLN A 180 -10.13 39.63 10.49
CA GLN A 180 -10.35 40.90 11.15
C GLN A 180 -9.19 41.16 12.09
N ILE A 181 -8.38 42.20 11.82
CA ILE A 181 -7.20 42.52 12.63
C ILE A 181 -7.43 43.86 13.32
N PHE A 182 -7.21 43.86 14.63
CA PHE A 182 -7.28 45.04 15.49
C PHE A 182 -5.97 45.20 16.26
N TRP A 183 -5.59 46.45 16.52
CA TRP A 183 -4.49 46.73 17.45
C TRP A 183 -4.90 47.78 18.49
N LYS A 184 -4.55 47.50 19.74
CA LYS A 184 -4.90 48.29 20.91
C LYS A 184 -3.63 48.75 21.63
N ASP A 185 -3.75 49.80 22.41
CA ASP A 185 -2.70 50.20 23.36
C ASP A 185 -2.67 49.30 24.63
N SER A 186 -1.74 49.58 25.51
CA SER A 186 -1.61 48.86 26.82
C SER A 186 -2.82 49.02 27.73
N ASN A 187 -3.72 49.98 27.49
CA ASN A 187 -4.96 50.20 28.24
C ASN A 187 -6.19 49.60 27.55
N SER A 188 -5.99 48.76 26.52
CA SER A 188 -7.02 48.14 25.69
C SER A 188 -7.87 49.16 24.90
N VAL A 189 -7.34 50.35 24.58
CA VAL A 189 -7.95 51.32 23.67
C VAL A 189 -7.52 51.02 22.24
N PHE A 190 -8.46 51.02 21.31
CA PHE A 190 -8.17 50.73 19.90
C PHE A 190 -7.30 51.85 19.30
N ILE A 191 -6.15 51.50 18.77
CA ILE A 191 -5.28 52.38 17.97
C ILE A 191 -5.71 52.33 16.48
N GLY A 192 -6.17 51.14 16.03
CA GLY A 192 -6.56 50.95 14.64
C GLY A 192 -7.09 49.54 14.35
N CYS A 193 -7.47 49.32 13.10
CA CYS A 193 -7.88 48.03 12.57
C CYS A 193 -7.63 47.97 11.05
N ASN A 194 -7.68 46.78 10.46
CA ASN A 194 -7.71 46.63 9.00
C ASN A 194 -9.10 46.89 8.41
N GLN A 195 -9.21 46.97 7.08
CA GLN A 195 -10.48 47.26 6.40
C GLN A 195 -11.53 46.16 6.66
N ASN A 196 -11.12 44.87 6.78
CA ASN A 196 -12.04 43.79 7.04
C ASN A 196 -12.63 43.85 8.46
N ALA A 197 -11.83 44.27 9.43
CA ALA A 197 -12.31 44.52 10.79
C ALA A 197 -13.27 45.71 10.86
N ALA A 198 -12.99 46.78 10.14
CA ALA A 198 -13.90 47.95 10.04
C ALA A 198 -15.27 47.54 9.45
N ARG A 199 -15.27 46.75 8.36
CA ARG A 199 -16.52 46.23 7.75
C ARG A 199 -17.27 45.31 8.70
N PHE A 200 -16.59 44.46 9.42
CA PHE A 200 -17.17 43.54 10.40
C PHE A 200 -17.90 44.30 11.53
N LEU A 201 -17.34 45.43 11.96
CA LEU A 201 -17.93 46.33 12.97
C LEU A 201 -18.96 47.30 12.40
N GLY A 202 -19.18 47.34 11.09
CA GLY A 202 -20.08 48.26 10.44
C GLY A 202 -19.57 49.72 10.38
N LEU A 203 -18.25 49.94 10.50
CA LEU A 203 -17.59 51.21 10.39
C LEU A 203 -17.35 51.59 8.91
N GLN A 204 -17.39 52.88 8.56
CA GLN A 204 -17.13 53.32 7.19
C GLN A 204 -15.63 53.30 6.82
N SER A 205 -14.77 53.48 7.81
CA SER A 205 -13.34 53.47 7.62
C SER A 205 -12.59 52.93 8.85
N PRO A 206 -11.38 52.35 8.68
CA PRO A 206 -10.53 51.89 9.79
C PRO A 206 -10.16 53.01 10.78
N ALA A 207 -10.14 54.29 10.35
CA ALA A 207 -9.81 55.39 11.21
C ALA A 207 -10.86 55.69 12.29
N GLU A 208 -12.10 55.30 12.08
CA GLU A 208 -13.20 55.55 13.01
C GLU A 208 -13.07 54.75 14.32
N ILE A 209 -12.23 53.72 14.36
CA ILE A 209 -12.06 52.87 15.58
C ILE A 209 -11.09 53.49 16.55
N SER A 210 -10.20 54.34 16.11
CA SER A 210 -9.14 54.95 16.93
C SER A 210 -9.72 55.70 18.12
N GLY A 211 -9.18 55.45 19.31
CA GLY A 211 -9.59 56.04 20.58
C GLY A 211 -10.85 55.45 21.23
N LYS A 212 -11.53 54.52 20.53
CA LYS A 212 -12.66 53.74 21.09
C LYS A 212 -12.18 52.58 21.95
N THR A 213 -13.07 52.11 22.82
CA THR A 213 -12.89 50.90 23.64
C THR A 213 -13.86 49.80 23.18
N ASP A 214 -13.69 48.59 23.65
CA ASP A 214 -14.66 47.51 23.42
C ASP A 214 -16.08 47.91 23.93
N PHE A 215 -16.19 48.75 24.96
CA PHE A 215 -17.50 49.21 25.45
C PHE A 215 -18.19 50.18 24.53
N ASP A 216 -17.48 50.94 23.73
CA ASP A 216 -18.01 51.89 22.74
C ASP A 216 -18.53 51.17 21.49
N LEU A 217 -18.07 49.96 21.23
CA LEU A 217 -18.39 49.16 20.08
C LEU A 217 -19.37 48.01 20.35
N ALA A 218 -19.48 47.56 21.59
CA ALA A 218 -20.31 46.43 21.98
C ALA A 218 -21.64 46.83 22.60
N GLU A 219 -22.71 46.18 22.17
CA GLU A 219 -24.07 46.37 22.73
C GLU A 219 -24.27 45.59 24.05
N ASN A 220 -23.35 44.66 24.42
CA ASN A 220 -23.50 43.78 25.59
C ASN A 220 -22.30 43.90 26.57
N ARG A 221 -22.53 44.55 27.67
CA ARG A 221 -21.57 44.80 28.74
C ARG A 221 -20.85 43.56 29.29
N GLN A 222 -21.57 42.46 29.48
CA GLN A 222 -20.96 41.22 30.02
C GLN A 222 -19.99 40.55 29.06
N LYS A 223 -20.29 40.55 27.74
CA LYS A 223 -19.34 40.06 26.72
C LYS A 223 -18.08 40.92 26.64
N THR A 224 -18.22 42.22 26.81
CA THR A 224 -17.12 43.19 26.79
C THR A 224 -16.17 43.02 27.96
N GLU A 225 -16.67 42.72 29.17
CA GLU A 225 -15.86 42.46 30.34
C GLU A 225 -15.00 41.19 30.20
N LEU A 226 -15.58 40.15 29.57
CA LEU A 226 -14.84 38.91 29.24
C LEU A 226 -13.72 39.14 28.21
N LEU A 227 -13.96 39.95 27.20
CA LEU A 227 -12.95 40.32 26.20
C LEU A 227 -11.80 41.14 26.86
N LYS A 228 -12.15 42.13 27.67
CA LYS A 228 -11.19 42.97 28.42
C LYS A 228 -10.36 42.15 29.39
N GLY A 229 -10.96 41.19 30.08
CA GLY A 229 -10.23 40.26 30.96
C GLY A 229 -9.19 39.42 30.23
N SER A 230 -9.53 38.94 29.06
CA SER A 230 -8.59 38.17 28.21
C SER A 230 -7.46 39.06 27.66
N ASP A 231 -7.75 40.30 27.23
CA ASP A 231 -6.74 41.25 26.75
C ASP A 231 -5.74 41.58 27.88
N LYS A 232 -6.25 41.85 29.10
CA LYS A 232 -5.45 42.14 30.27
C LYS A 232 -4.52 40.95 30.64
N ASN A 233 -5.02 39.74 30.58
CA ASN A 233 -4.21 38.54 30.87
C ASN A 233 -3.04 38.43 29.91
N VAL A 234 -3.23 38.69 28.60
CA VAL A 234 -2.16 38.62 27.58
C VAL A 234 -1.13 39.75 27.81
N ILE A 235 -1.61 40.94 28.19
CA ILE A 235 -0.73 42.08 28.47
C ILE A 235 0.12 41.81 29.71
N GLU A 236 -0.47 41.28 30.80
CA GLU A 236 0.22 41.00 32.06
C GLU A 236 1.16 39.78 31.96
N SER A 237 0.72 38.69 31.32
CA SER A 237 1.53 37.48 31.17
C SER A 237 2.63 37.61 30.13
N ARG A 238 2.50 38.55 29.17
CA ARG A 238 3.36 38.67 27.97
C ARG A 238 3.38 37.45 27.07
N GLN A 239 2.39 36.56 27.21
CA GLN A 239 2.28 35.34 26.40
C GLN A 239 1.15 35.51 25.36
N SER A 240 1.45 35.12 24.13
CA SER A 240 0.45 35.12 23.08
C SER A 240 -0.59 34.01 23.28
N GLU A 241 -1.86 34.33 23.14
CA GLU A 241 -2.91 33.34 22.92
C GLU A 241 -3.13 33.19 21.41
N ILE A 242 -2.85 32.00 20.86
CA ILE A 242 -2.93 31.75 19.42
C ILE A 242 -3.94 30.64 19.16
N HIS A 243 -4.81 30.85 18.13
CA HIS A 243 -5.80 29.86 17.69
C HIS A 243 -6.79 29.42 18.78
N LEU A 244 -7.30 30.35 19.56
CA LEU A 244 -8.33 30.07 20.56
C LEU A 244 -9.71 30.03 19.89
N GLU A 245 -10.22 28.85 19.62
CA GLU A 245 -11.55 28.67 19.06
C GLU A 245 -12.61 28.95 20.13
N LYS A 246 -13.48 29.93 19.90
CA LYS A 246 -14.60 30.30 20.78
C LYS A 246 -15.90 30.31 20.03
N GLN A 247 -16.91 29.81 20.73
CA GLN A 247 -18.30 29.81 20.28
C GLN A 247 -19.00 31.06 20.81
N LEU A 248 -19.60 31.83 19.93
CA LEU A 248 -20.39 33.01 20.28
C LEU A 248 -21.82 32.89 19.73
N GLN A 249 -22.81 33.36 20.48
CA GLN A 249 -24.16 33.46 19.98
C GLN A 249 -24.37 34.78 19.28
N ALA A 250 -24.85 34.76 18.03
CA ALA A 250 -25.29 35.93 17.27
C ALA A 250 -26.63 36.46 17.80
N LYS A 251 -27.05 37.67 17.36
CA LYS A 251 -28.30 38.31 17.78
C LYS A 251 -29.58 37.53 17.40
N ASP A 252 -29.49 36.76 16.31
CA ASP A 252 -30.58 35.92 15.80
C ASP A 252 -30.65 34.53 16.47
N GLY A 253 -29.77 34.28 17.49
CA GLY A 253 -29.69 33.01 18.18
C GLY A 253 -28.81 31.97 17.48
N SER A 254 -28.26 32.27 16.29
CA SER A 254 -27.31 31.38 15.60
C SER A 254 -25.99 31.30 16.34
N THR A 255 -25.33 30.15 16.21
CA THR A 255 -24.04 29.91 16.81
C THR A 255 -22.93 30.17 15.78
N LEU A 256 -22.06 31.10 16.11
CA LEU A 256 -20.89 31.42 15.31
C LEU A 256 -19.62 30.91 16.00
N TRP A 257 -18.69 30.42 15.23
CA TRP A 257 -17.38 30.00 15.70
C TRP A 257 -16.30 30.95 15.23
N PHE A 258 -15.50 31.45 16.16
CA PHE A 258 -14.40 32.35 15.90
C PHE A 258 -13.07 31.72 16.33
N ASP A 259 -12.06 31.82 15.47
CA ASP A 259 -10.67 31.62 15.82
C ASP A 259 -10.09 32.98 16.23
N ILE A 260 -9.63 33.08 17.48
CA ILE A 260 -9.17 34.32 18.08
C ILE A 260 -7.70 34.16 18.45
N SER A 261 -6.87 35.08 17.95
CA SER A 261 -5.45 35.16 18.34
C SER A 261 -5.18 36.54 18.96
N ARG A 262 -4.45 36.55 20.08
CA ARG A 262 -4.01 37.75 20.78
C ARG A 262 -2.50 37.71 20.98
N ILE A 263 -1.81 38.72 20.49
CA ILE A 263 -0.37 38.79 20.48
C ILE A 263 0.07 40.11 21.12
N PRO A 264 0.85 40.11 22.21
CA PRO A 264 1.36 41.33 22.81
C PRO A 264 2.42 41.97 21.90
N LEU A 265 2.29 43.27 21.69
CA LEU A 265 3.26 44.08 20.97
C LEU A 265 4.31 44.59 21.94
N LEU A 266 5.57 44.26 21.71
CA LEU A 266 6.69 44.58 22.62
C LEU A 266 7.56 45.70 22.02
N ASP A 267 8.05 46.60 22.86
CA ASP A 267 9.09 47.57 22.46
C ASP A 267 10.49 46.93 22.51
N ASN A 268 11.51 47.73 22.14
CA ASN A 268 12.91 47.27 22.14
C ASN A 268 13.43 46.86 23.53
N ASN A 269 12.73 47.22 24.61
CA ASN A 269 13.08 46.93 26.00
C ASN A 269 12.26 45.73 26.55
N GLY A 270 11.41 45.12 25.73
CA GLY A 270 10.55 44.03 26.13
C GLY A 270 9.31 44.43 26.95
N GLN A 271 8.94 45.71 26.92
CA GLN A 271 7.70 46.19 27.57
C GLN A 271 6.53 46.13 26.56
N VAL A 272 5.34 45.74 27.08
CA VAL A 272 4.13 45.66 26.24
C VAL A 272 3.66 47.08 25.92
N THR A 273 3.69 47.45 24.66
CA THR A 273 3.19 48.73 24.15
C THR A 273 1.74 48.63 23.66
N GLY A 274 1.27 47.42 23.43
CA GLY A 274 -0.09 47.21 22.90
C GLY A 274 -0.38 45.74 22.68
N LEU A 275 -1.50 45.47 22.03
CA LEU A 275 -2.02 44.16 21.72
C LEU A 275 -2.49 44.10 20.28
N LEU A 276 -2.07 43.05 19.54
CA LEU A 276 -2.63 42.70 18.25
C LEU A 276 -3.67 41.59 18.46
N ILE A 277 -4.84 41.77 17.88
CA ILE A 277 -5.94 40.80 17.97
C ILE A 277 -6.36 40.44 16.55
N ALA A 278 -6.40 39.17 16.24
CA ALA A 278 -6.93 38.64 14.98
C ALA A 278 -8.16 37.78 15.25
N PHE A 279 -9.21 38.00 14.49
CA PHE A 279 -10.43 37.19 14.50
C PHE A 279 -10.64 36.59 13.12
N GLU A 280 -11.08 35.35 13.10
CA GLU A 280 -11.53 34.68 11.87
C GLU A 280 -12.84 33.94 12.13
N ASP A 281 -13.85 34.17 11.31
CA ASP A 281 -15.09 33.38 11.35
C ASP A 281 -14.84 32.02 10.70
N ILE A 282 -14.81 30.99 11.55
CA ILE A 282 -14.58 29.58 11.15
C ILE A 282 -15.88 28.77 11.17
N THR A 283 -17.05 29.42 11.24
CA THR A 283 -18.37 28.75 11.33
C THR A 283 -18.58 27.79 10.15
N GLY A 284 -18.31 28.24 8.94
CA GLY A 284 -18.42 27.38 7.74
C GLY A 284 -17.49 26.17 7.78
N ARG A 285 -16.24 26.34 8.26
CA ARG A 285 -15.29 25.25 8.44
C ARG A 285 -15.80 24.23 9.47
N LYS A 286 -16.29 24.70 10.61
CA LYS A 286 -16.84 23.82 11.68
C LYS A 286 -18.08 23.07 11.24
N GLN A 287 -18.96 23.70 10.47
CA GLN A 287 -20.15 23.04 9.90
C GLN A 287 -19.75 21.94 8.92
N ALA A 288 -18.82 22.23 8.00
CA ALA A 288 -18.33 21.22 7.06
C ALA A 288 -17.60 20.06 7.75
N GLU A 289 -16.81 20.33 8.78
CA GLU A 289 -16.16 19.28 9.61
C GLU A 289 -17.21 18.38 10.30
N GLU A 290 -18.25 18.97 10.87
CA GLU A 290 -19.31 18.21 11.55
C GLU A 290 -20.17 17.40 10.56
N GLU A 291 -20.50 17.96 9.39
CA GLU A 291 -21.20 17.25 8.32
C GLU A 291 -20.38 16.08 7.80
N LEU A 292 -19.07 16.29 7.56
CA LEU A 292 -18.17 15.23 7.14
C LEU A 292 -18.07 14.11 8.19
N LYS A 293 -17.96 14.49 9.47
CA LYS A 293 -17.92 13.55 10.58
C LYS A 293 -19.20 12.72 10.69
N ARG A 294 -20.37 13.36 10.52
CA ARG A 294 -21.67 12.66 10.50
C ARG A 294 -21.77 11.74 9.30
N ALA A 295 -21.48 12.22 8.11
CA ALA A 295 -21.52 11.41 6.89
C ALA A 295 -20.60 10.19 6.98
N LYS A 296 -19.39 10.37 7.52
CA LYS A 296 -18.44 9.26 7.77
C LYS A 296 -19.01 8.25 8.77
N SER A 297 -19.54 8.72 9.91
CA SER A 297 -20.15 7.87 10.94
C SER A 297 -21.33 7.07 10.41
N ASP A 298 -22.22 7.72 9.62
CA ASP A 298 -23.38 7.08 9.02
C ASP A 298 -22.98 6.02 7.98
N ALA A 299 -21.97 6.33 7.16
CA ALA A 299 -21.41 5.37 6.21
C ALA A 299 -20.77 4.14 6.90
N GLU A 300 -20.01 4.36 7.96
CA GLU A 300 -19.41 3.27 8.76
C GLU A 300 -20.48 2.43 9.48
N ALA A 301 -21.53 3.07 10.00
CA ALA A 301 -22.66 2.38 10.64
C ALA A 301 -23.42 1.53 9.62
N ALA A 302 -23.72 2.06 8.44
CA ALA A 302 -24.37 1.34 7.35
C ALA A 302 -23.53 0.14 6.87
N SER A 303 -22.21 0.31 6.72
CA SER A 303 -21.29 -0.77 6.35
C SER A 303 -21.28 -1.89 7.40
N ARG A 304 -21.18 -1.54 8.69
CA ARG A 304 -21.25 -2.51 9.78
C ARG A 304 -22.58 -3.27 9.83
N ALA A 305 -23.69 -2.53 9.67
CA ALA A 305 -25.02 -3.15 9.64
C ALA A 305 -25.17 -4.12 8.46
N LYS A 306 -24.67 -3.76 7.26
CA LYS A 306 -24.63 -4.62 6.07
C LYS A 306 -23.86 -5.92 6.34
N SER A 307 -22.66 -5.80 6.93
CA SER A 307 -21.81 -6.97 7.25
C SER A 307 -22.43 -7.88 8.30
N GLN A 308 -23.00 -7.31 9.36
CA GLN A 308 -23.71 -8.08 10.40
C GLN A 308 -24.95 -8.78 9.86
N PHE A 309 -25.74 -8.10 9.02
CA PHE A 309 -26.89 -8.70 8.34
C PHE A 309 -26.48 -9.91 7.49
N LEU A 310 -25.44 -9.77 6.67
CA LEU A 310 -24.95 -10.87 5.84
C LEU A 310 -24.40 -12.03 6.69
N ALA A 311 -23.71 -11.75 7.79
CA ALA A 311 -23.22 -12.78 8.70
C ALA A 311 -24.39 -13.58 9.32
N ASN A 312 -25.42 -12.89 9.82
CA ASN A 312 -26.59 -13.55 10.40
C ASN A 312 -27.34 -14.37 9.34
N MET A 313 -27.57 -13.80 8.14
CA MET A 313 -28.22 -14.51 7.04
C MET A 313 -27.49 -15.77 6.61
N SER A 314 -26.14 -15.71 6.61
CA SER A 314 -25.36 -16.91 6.31
C SER A 314 -25.58 -18.03 7.32
N HIS A 315 -25.61 -17.73 8.62
CA HIS A 315 -25.91 -18.73 9.64
C HIS A 315 -27.30 -19.32 9.46
N GLU A 316 -28.30 -18.46 9.21
CA GLU A 316 -29.68 -18.91 9.02
C GLU A 316 -29.90 -19.73 7.74
N ILE A 317 -29.10 -19.49 6.68
CA ILE A 317 -29.16 -20.27 5.44
C ILE A 317 -28.28 -21.55 5.57
N ARG A 318 -27.15 -21.48 6.25
CA ARG A 318 -26.25 -22.63 6.43
C ARG A 318 -26.91 -23.78 7.17
N THR A 319 -27.66 -23.49 8.22
CA THR A 319 -28.31 -24.51 9.06
C THR A 319 -29.27 -25.41 8.27
N PRO A 320 -30.30 -24.91 7.55
CA PRO A 320 -31.17 -25.79 6.75
C PRO A 320 -30.40 -26.45 5.58
N LEU A 321 -29.40 -25.79 5.01
CA LEU A 321 -28.63 -26.34 3.91
C LEU A 321 -27.73 -27.49 4.34
N ASN A 322 -27.11 -27.41 5.51
CA ASN A 322 -26.39 -28.55 6.12
C ASN A 322 -27.32 -29.73 6.38
N GLY A 323 -28.57 -29.48 6.77
CA GLY A 323 -29.58 -30.52 6.88
C GLY A 323 -29.86 -31.22 5.54
N VAL A 324 -30.00 -30.44 4.43
CA VAL A 324 -30.20 -31.02 3.09
C VAL A 324 -28.97 -31.85 2.66
N ILE A 325 -27.76 -31.33 2.89
CA ILE A 325 -26.50 -32.07 2.60
C ILE A 325 -26.47 -33.34 3.39
N GLY A 326 -26.71 -33.29 4.72
CA GLY A 326 -26.68 -34.44 5.58
C GLY A 326 -27.68 -35.52 5.15
N PHE A 327 -28.92 -35.16 4.85
CA PHE A 327 -29.92 -36.16 4.39
C PHE A 327 -29.58 -36.70 3.00
N THR A 328 -29.04 -35.93 2.09
CA THR A 328 -28.61 -36.47 0.80
C THR A 328 -27.41 -37.41 0.95
N GLU A 329 -26.49 -37.17 1.86
CA GLU A 329 -25.39 -38.09 2.19
C GLU A 329 -25.93 -39.40 2.81
N LEU A 330 -26.87 -39.29 3.76
CA LEU A 330 -27.50 -40.49 4.33
C LEU A 330 -28.25 -41.29 3.26
N LEU A 331 -28.98 -40.63 2.35
CA LEU A 331 -29.68 -41.33 1.26
C LEU A 331 -28.71 -42.10 0.36
N LYS A 332 -27.52 -41.54 0.05
CA LYS A 332 -26.49 -42.26 -0.72
C LYS A 332 -26.02 -43.54 -0.08
N THR A 333 -26.22 -43.70 1.22
CA THR A 333 -25.81 -44.90 1.95
C THR A 333 -26.91 -46.00 1.95
N THR A 334 -28.10 -45.75 1.41
CA THR A 334 -29.21 -46.66 1.29
C THR A 334 -29.28 -47.29 -0.11
N CYS A 335 -30.08 -48.37 -0.26
CA CYS A 335 -30.30 -48.94 -1.58
C CYS A 335 -31.17 -47.99 -2.42
N LEU A 336 -30.57 -47.25 -3.35
CA LEU A 336 -31.23 -46.34 -4.28
C LEU A 336 -31.31 -47.00 -5.67
N SER A 337 -32.39 -46.70 -6.40
CA SER A 337 -32.42 -46.99 -7.83
C SER A 337 -31.47 -46.01 -8.56
N PRO A 338 -30.96 -46.32 -9.78
CA PRO A 338 -30.07 -45.44 -10.53
C PRO A 338 -30.61 -44.01 -10.72
N VAL A 339 -31.95 -43.89 -10.90
CA VAL A 339 -32.61 -42.58 -11.05
C VAL A 339 -32.65 -41.82 -9.71
N GLN A 340 -32.93 -42.50 -8.62
CA GLN A 340 -32.91 -41.88 -7.29
C GLN A 340 -31.50 -41.45 -6.90
N GLU A 341 -30.48 -42.26 -7.18
CA GLU A 341 -29.08 -41.90 -6.96
C GLU A 341 -28.71 -40.64 -7.72
N GLN A 342 -29.12 -40.50 -8.99
CA GLN A 342 -28.90 -39.30 -9.78
C GLN A 342 -29.59 -38.08 -9.14
N TYR A 343 -30.83 -38.22 -8.65
CA TYR A 343 -31.53 -37.10 -8.00
C TYR A 343 -30.83 -36.68 -6.70
N VAL A 344 -30.42 -37.62 -5.89
CA VAL A 344 -29.70 -37.38 -4.62
C VAL A 344 -28.35 -36.69 -4.91
N ARG A 345 -27.62 -37.18 -5.92
CA ARG A 345 -26.37 -36.58 -6.37
C ARG A 345 -26.55 -35.13 -6.82
N ASN A 346 -27.57 -34.88 -7.65
CA ASN A 346 -27.87 -33.53 -8.13
C ASN A 346 -28.29 -32.58 -6.99
N ALA A 347 -29.10 -33.07 -6.04
CA ALA A 347 -29.48 -32.27 -4.88
C ALA A 347 -28.27 -31.92 -4.00
N ASN A 348 -27.38 -32.87 -3.76
CA ASN A 348 -26.15 -32.69 -2.99
C ASN A 348 -25.21 -31.67 -3.67
N ILE A 349 -24.98 -31.80 -4.99
CA ILE A 349 -24.18 -30.84 -5.75
C ILE A 349 -24.79 -29.45 -5.67
N SER A 350 -26.11 -29.30 -5.81
CA SER A 350 -26.78 -28.00 -5.74
C SER A 350 -26.66 -27.36 -4.36
N ALA A 351 -26.77 -28.17 -3.29
CA ALA A 351 -26.60 -27.71 -1.92
C ALA A 351 -25.17 -27.22 -1.63
N HIS A 352 -24.16 -27.98 -2.04
CA HIS A 352 -22.76 -27.56 -1.91
C HIS A 352 -22.44 -26.30 -2.72
N THR A 353 -22.98 -26.18 -3.94
CA THR A 353 -22.84 -24.99 -4.78
C THR A 353 -23.42 -23.76 -4.09
N LEU A 354 -24.63 -23.89 -3.51
CA LEU A 354 -25.25 -22.77 -2.79
C LEU A 354 -24.46 -22.34 -1.56
N LEU A 355 -23.93 -23.33 -0.80
CA LEU A 355 -23.06 -23.06 0.36
C LEU A 355 -21.79 -22.29 -0.06
N GLY A 356 -21.19 -22.69 -1.18
CA GLY A 356 -20.05 -21.98 -1.77
C GLY A 356 -20.39 -20.54 -2.11
N ILE A 357 -21.52 -20.27 -2.77
CA ILE A 357 -21.99 -18.92 -3.12
C ILE A 357 -22.17 -18.05 -1.86
N ILE A 358 -22.77 -18.59 -0.81
CA ILE A 358 -23.00 -17.87 0.44
C ILE A 358 -21.67 -17.51 1.09
N ASN A 359 -20.72 -18.44 1.15
CA ASN A 359 -19.39 -18.19 1.69
C ASN A 359 -18.63 -17.14 0.87
N ASP A 360 -18.73 -17.17 -0.46
CA ASP A 360 -18.15 -16.14 -1.35
C ASP A 360 -18.70 -14.74 -1.05
N ILE A 361 -20.01 -14.60 -0.87
CA ILE A 361 -20.65 -13.32 -0.53
C ILE A 361 -20.19 -12.80 0.84
N LEU A 362 -20.05 -13.71 1.81
CA LEU A 362 -19.55 -13.36 3.15
C LEU A 362 -18.07 -12.92 3.11
N ASP A 363 -17.23 -13.69 2.42
CA ASP A 363 -15.80 -13.35 2.29
C ASP A 363 -15.64 -12.00 1.59
N PHE A 364 -16.38 -11.76 0.49
CA PHE A 364 -16.40 -10.47 -0.19
C PHE A 364 -16.81 -9.33 0.77
N SER A 365 -17.89 -9.50 1.54
CA SER A 365 -18.37 -8.50 2.49
C SER A 365 -17.37 -8.21 3.63
N LYS A 366 -16.72 -9.26 4.18
CA LYS A 366 -15.69 -9.12 5.22
C LYS A 366 -14.46 -8.39 4.71
N ILE A 367 -14.05 -8.64 3.47
CA ILE A 367 -12.91 -7.97 2.86
C ILE A 367 -13.25 -6.51 2.55
N GLU A 368 -14.43 -6.24 1.95
CA GLU A 368 -14.90 -4.89 1.63
C GLU A 368 -14.97 -3.99 2.88
N SER A 369 -15.38 -4.56 4.00
CA SER A 369 -15.48 -3.84 5.29
C SER A 369 -14.15 -3.77 6.08
N GLY A 370 -13.06 -4.36 5.57
CA GLY A 370 -11.76 -4.40 6.25
C GLY A 370 -11.74 -5.28 7.51
N MET A 371 -12.71 -6.18 7.66
CA MET A 371 -12.84 -7.06 8.84
C MET A 371 -12.14 -8.41 8.65
N MET A 372 -11.54 -8.68 7.50
CA MET A 372 -10.79 -9.90 7.28
C MET A 372 -9.36 -9.74 7.83
N ASN A 373 -9.01 -10.56 8.80
CA ASN A 373 -7.64 -10.69 9.31
C ASN A 373 -7.00 -11.96 8.75
N LEU A 374 -5.73 -11.88 8.36
CA LEU A 374 -4.94 -13.02 7.93
C LEU A 374 -4.38 -13.75 9.15
N GLU A 375 -4.50 -15.06 9.17
CA GLU A 375 -3.92 -15.91 10.20
C GLU A 375 -2.58 -16.49 9.74
N LEU A 376 -1.50 -15.78 10.04
CA LEU A 376 -0.15 -16.19 9.63
C LEU A 376 0.37 -17.30 10.53
N ILE A 377 0.32 -18.53 10.05
CA ILE A 377 0.80 -19.71 10.77
C ILE A 377 1.94 -20.40 10.00
N ARG A 378 2.77 -21.13 10.74
CA ARG A 378 3.78 -21.99 10.13
C ARG A 378 3.11 -23.07 9.29
N THR A 379 3.33 -23.05 7.99
CA THR A 379 2.67 -23.92 7.01
C THR A 379 3.69 -24.70 6.21
N ASP A 380 3.49 -26.01 6.04
CA ASP A 380 4.20 -26.84 5.07
C ASP A 380 3.63 -26.56 3.67
N LEU A 381 4.43 -25.90 2.82
CA LEU A 381 4.00 -25.46 1.50
C LEU A 381 3.86 -26.63 0.51
N PHE A 382 4.68 -27.68 0.66
CA PHE A 382 4.59 -28.85 -0.20
C PHE A 382 3.28 -29.57 0.01
N GLU A 383 2.94 -29.86 1.27
CA GLU A 383 1.66 -30.49 1.63
C GLU A 383 0.46 -29.64 1.16
N LEU A 384 0.57 -28.30 1.28
CA LEU A 384 -0.49 -27.41 0.83
C LEU A 384 -0.72 -27.51 -0.68
N PHE A 385 0.33 -27.47 -1.50
CA PHE A 385 0.20 -27.54 -2.96
C PHE A 385 -0.27 -28.92 -3.43
N GLU A 386 0.23 -29.99 -2.83
CA GLU A 386 -0.23 -31.35 -3.11
C GLU A 386 -1.72 -31.51 -2.79
N ASN A 387 -2.17 -31.02 -1.63
CA ASN A 387 -3.59 -31.01 -1.27
C ASN A 387 -4.46 -30.19 -2.27
N CYS A 388 -3.93 -29.08 -2.82
CA CYS A 388 -4.66 -28.31 -3.83
C CYS A 388 -4.83 -29.09 -5.14
N ILE A 389 -3.81 -29.80 -5.58
CA ILE A 389 -3.88 -30.65 -6.78
C ILE A 389 -4.84 -31.83 -6.57
N ASP A 390 -4.79 -32.48 -5.42
CA ASP A 390 -5.67 -33.62 -5.10
C ASP A 390 -7.15 -33.24 -5.13
N MET A 391 -7.51 -32.00 -4.80
CA MET A 391 -8.90 -31.52 -4.88
C MET A 391 -9.48 -31.56 -6.31
N ILE A 392 -8.67 -31.36 -7.33
CA ILE A 392 -9.13 -31.32 -8.74
C ILE A 392 -8.85 -32.61 -9.50
N LYS A 393 -8.09 -33.54 -8.91
CA LYS A 393 -7.61 -34.77 -9.56
C LYS A 393 -8.72 -35.59 -10.18
N LEU A 394 -9.83 -35.80 -9.44
CA LEU A 394 -10.98 -36.57 -9.97
C LEU A 394 -11.68 -35.86 -11.12
N ALA A 395 -11.83 -34.55 -11.04
CA ALA A 395 -12.48 -33.75 -12.08
C ALA A 395 -11.62 -33.64 -13.36
N ALA A 396 -10.31 -33.54 -13.21
CA ALA A 396 -9.37 -33.54 -14.32
C ALA A 396 -9.30 -34.94 -14.99
N SER A 397 -9.25 -36.03 -14.19
CA SER A 397 -9.28 -37.41 -14.70
C SER A 397 -10.56 -37.72 -15.47
N ALA A 398 -11.72 -37.23 -15.03
CA ALA A 398 -12.98 -37.39 -15.75
C ALA A 398 -12.99 -36.73 -17.15
N LYS A 399 -12.09 -35.77 -17.38
CA LYS A 399 -11.89 -35.10 -18.70
C LYS A 399 -10.62 -35.55 -19.42
N ASN A 400 -9.89 -36.52 -18.87
CA ASN A 400 -8.57 -36.96 -19.38
C ASN A 400 -7.57 -35.80 -19.50
N LEU A 401 -7.58 -34.85 -18.55
CA LEU A 401 -6.61 -33.77 -18.49
C LEU A 401 -5.38 -34.21 -17.73
N GLU A 402 -4.21 -33.85 -18.24
CA GLU A 402 -2.97 -34.08 -17.54
C GLU A 402 -2.74 -33.01 -16.47
N LEU A 403 -2.40 -33.45 -15.25
CA LEU A 403 -2.10 -32.56 -14.13
C LEU A 403 -0.60 -32.57 -13.84
N LEU A 404 0.00 -31.39 -13.77
CA LEU A 404 1.42 -31.20 -13.52
C LEU A 404 1.60 -30.35 -12.26
N LEU A 405 2.52 -30.78 -11.38
CA LEU A 405 2.97 -30.03 -10.20
C LEU A 405 4.46 -29.72 -10.36
N ASN A 406 4.78 -28.44 -10.56
CA ASN A 406 6.14 -27.96 -10.82
C ASN A 406 6.58 -27.05 -9.68
N ILE A 407 7.35 -27.59 -8.73
CA ILE A 407 7.93 -26.84 -7.61
C ILE A 407 9.41 -26.63 -7.89
N GLU A 408 9.84 -25.38 -7.88
CA GLU A 408 11.23 -25.00 -8.13
C GLU A 408 12.21 -25.68 -7.17
N ALA A 409 13.41 -25.97 -7.67
CA ALA A 409 14.51 -26.48 -6.83
C ALA A 409 14.86 -25.48 -5.71
N ASN A 410 15.19 -25.98 -4.52
CA ASN A 410 15.50 -25.17 -3.33
C ASN A 410 14.30 -24.33 -2.78
N PHE A 411 13.07 -24.65 -3.17
CA PHE A 411 11.89 -24.01 -2.64
C PHE A 411 11.77 -24.18 -1.11
N PRO A 412 11.48 -23.11 -0.34
CA PRO A 412 11.36 -23.20 1.11
C PRO A 412 10.15 -24.07 1.51
N ARG A 413 10.39 -25.04 2.40
CA ARG A 413 9.33 -25.97 2.85
C ARG A 413 8.32 -25.27 3.75
N PHE A 414 8.79 -24.42 4.66
CA PHE A 414 7.95 -23.78 5.67
C PHE A 414 7.92 -22.27 5.49
N ALA A 415 6.71 -21.72 5.49
CA ALA A 415 6.51 -20.28 5.53
C ALA A 415 5.38 -19.90 6.49
N HIS A 416 5.42 -18.66 7.00
CA HIS A 416 4.34 -18.11 7.81
C HIS A 416 3.33 -17.42 6.90
N ILE A 417 2.24 -18.12 6.61
CA ILE A 417 1.17 -17.67 5.71
C ILE A 417 -0.19 -18.08 6.30
N ASP A 418 -1.26 -17.56 5.71
CA ASP A 418 -2.61 -18.09 5.94
C ASP A 418 -2.89 -19.24 4.94
N PRO A 419 -2.84 -20.51 5.38
CA PRO A 419 -3.00 -21.65 4.49
C PRO A 419 -4.41 -21.77 3.93
N VAL A 420 -5.44 -21.33 4.68
CA VAL A 420 -6.83 -21.38 4.23
C VAL A 420 -7.05 -20.42 3.08
N ARG A 421 -6.53 -19.20 3.19
CA ARG A 421 -6.67 -18.18 2.15
C ARG A 421 -5.82 -18.47 0.93
N LEU A 422 -4.59 -18.95 1.12
CA LEU A 422 -3.76 -19.36 -0.02
C LEU A 422 -4.39 -20.54 -0.76
N LYS A 423 -4.88 -21.55 -0.02
CA LYS A 423 -5.62 -22.68 -0.60
C LYS A 423 -6.86 -22.21 -1.37
N GLN A 424 -7.61 -21.23 -0.84
CA GLN A 424 -8.78 -20.64 -1.50
C GLN A 424 -8.43 -20.02 -2.87
N ILE A 425 -7.34 -19.24 -2.94
CA ILE A 425 -6.85 -18.66 -4.22
C ILE A 425 -6.52 -19.79 -5.21
N ILE A 426 -5.66 -20.73 -4.81
CA ILE A 426 -5.16 -21.78 -5.70
C ILE A 426 -6.30 -22.68 -6.17
N ALA A 427 -7.21 -23.11 -5.26
CA ALA A 427 -8.35 -23.93 -5.60
C ALA A 427 -9.29 -23.25 -6.60
N ASN A 428 -9.53 -21.95 -6.46
CA ASN A 428 -10.33 -21.18 -7.42
C ASN A 428 -9.66 -21.15 -8.81
N LEU A 429 -8.35 -20.90 -8.88
CA LEU A 429 -7.61 -20.85 -10.13
C LEU A 429 -7.59 -22.25 -10.80
N LEU A 430 -7.31 -23.31 -10.04
CA LEU A 430 -7.29 -24.69 -10.53
C LEU A 430 -8.67 -25.16 -11.00
N SER A 431 -9.73 -24.84 -10.25
CA SER A 431 -11.09 -25.23 -10.65
C SER A 431 -11.52 -24.52 -11.94
N ASN A 432 -11.11 -23.26 -12.13
CA ASN A 432 -11.33 -22.55 -13.38
C ASN A 432 -10.55 -23.18 -14.53
N ALA A 433 -9.30 -23.57 -14.34
CA ALA A 433 -8.48 -24.26 -15.33
C ALA A 433 -9.17 -25.57 -15.78
N VAL A 434 -9.60 -26.44 -14.82
CA VAL A 434 -10.33 -27.67 -15.17
C VAL A 434 -11.66 -27.40 -15.90
N LYS A 435 -12.35 -26.33 -15.49
CA LYS A 435 -13.63 -25.94 -16.08
C LYS A 435 -13.52 -25.54 -17.54
N PHE A 436 -12.49 -24.77 -17.90
CA PHE A 436 -12.32 -24.17 -19.22
C PHE A 436 -11.37 -24.94 -20.16
N THR A 437 -10.77 -26.04 -19.69
CA THR A 437 -9.96 -26.95 -20.49
C THR A 437 -10.78 -28.20 -20.78
N GLU A 438 -10.92 -28.55 -22.07
CA GLU A 438 -11.60 -29.77 -22.50
C GLU A 438 -10.60 -30.90 -22.79
N GLN A 439 -9.40 -30.59 -23.28
CA GLN A 439 -8.30 -31.51 -23.53
C GLN A 439 -6.96 -30.82 -23.32
N GLY A 440 -5.94 -31.55 -22.98
CA GLY A 440 -4.57 -31.06 -22.75
C GLY A 440 -4.17 -31.12 -21.30
N GLU A 441 -3.48 -30.08 -20.81
CA GLU A 441 -2.84 -30.12 -19.48
C GLU A 441 -3.12 -28.88 -18.62
N ILE A 442 -2.97 -29.08 -17.32
CA ILE A 442 -3.03 -28.04 -16.29
C ILE A 442 -1.77 -28.15 -15.44
N GLU A 443 -1.02 -27.06 -15.33
CA GLU A 443 0.20 -26.99 -14.55
C GLU A 443 0.04 -26.00 -13.37
N LEU A 444 0.30 -26.49 -12.15
CA LEU A 444 0.56 -25.66 -10.97
C LEU A 444 2.07 -25.49 -10.85
N LYS A 445 2.57 -24.30 -11.16
CA LYS A 445 4.00 -23.98 -11.04
C LYS A 445 4.22 -23.02 -9.88
N VAL A 446 5.21 -23.32 -9.06
CA VAL A 446 5.56 -22.55 -7.86
C VAL A 446 7.04 -22.23 -7.88
N THR A 447 7.34 -20.94 -7.80
CA THR A 447 8.71 -20.42 -7.76
C THR A 447 8.86 -19.39 -6.63
N HIS A 448 10.09 -19.09 -6.24
CA HIS A 448 10.35 -18.09 -5.23
C HIS A 448 11.58 -17.26 -5.55
N ARG A 449 11.63 -16.07 -4.98
CA ARG A 449 12.82 -15.22 -4.99
C ARG A 449 13.13 -14.79 -3.56
N GLN A 450 14.25 -15.24 -3.02
CA GLN A 450 14.70 -14.83 -1.69
C GLN A 450 14.97 -13.33 -1.66
N ILE A 451 14.38 -12.61 -0.69
CA ILE A 451 14.58 -11.17 -0.48
C ILE A 451 15.70 -10.97 0.55
N ASP A 452 15.60 -11.68 1.66
CA ASP A 452 16.58 -11.70 2.75
C ASP A 452 16.61 -13.10 3.43
N ASP A 453 17.36 -13.25 4.52
CA ASP A 453 17.49 -14.54 5.23
C ASP A 453 16.16 -15.04 5.85
N SER A 454 15.18 -14.17 6.00
CA SER A 454 13.91 -14.45 6.67
C SER A 454 12.66 -14.26 5.79
N HIS A 455 12.78 -13.65 4.60
CA HIS A 455 11.65 -13.39 3.71
C HIS A 455 11.92 -13.81 2.28
N SER A 456 10.88 -14.32 1.65
CA SER A 456 10.89 -14.66 0.23
C SER A 456 9.65 -14.13 -0.49
N HIS A 457 9.81 -13.76 -1.75
CA HIS A 457 8.73 -13.43 -2.66
C HIS A 457 8.33 -14.70 -3.42
N PHE A 458 7.11 -15.12 -3.24
CA PHE A 458 6.53 -16.32 -3.84
C PHE A 458 5.74 -15.98 -5.08
N PHE A 459 5.84 -16.84 -6.09
CA PHE A 459 5.09 -16.75 -7.34
C PHE A 459 4.43 -18.09 -7.59
N ILE A 460 3.11 -18.11 -7.61
CA ILE A 460 2.29 -19.28 -7.84
C ILE A 460 1.52 -19.05 -9.13
N SER A 461 1.67 -19.92 -10.10
CA SER A 461 0.97 -19.82 -11.39
C SER A 461 0.22 -21.10 -11.73
N VAL A 462 -0.99 -20.94 -12.21
CA VAL A 462 -1.83 -22.00 -12.79
C VAL A 462 -1.92 -21.75 -14.29
N ARG A 463 -1.35 -22.64 -15.08
CA ARG A 463 -1.41 -22.64 -16.55
C ARG A 463 -2.40 -23.68 -17.01
N ASP A 464 -3.24 -23.32 -17.96
CA ASP A 464 -4.14 -24.21 -18.67
C ASP A 464 -3.95 -24.11 -20.20
N THR A 465 -4.27 -25.17 -20.90
CA THR A 465 -4.29 -25.22 -22.38
C THR A 465 -5.72 -25.12 -22.92
N GLY A 466 -6.59 -24.40 -22.23
CA GLY A 466 -8.00 -24.28 -22.55
C GLY A 466 -8.31 -23.25 -23.63
N ILE A 467 -9.55 -22.76 -23.65
CA ILE A 467 -10.07 -21.85 -24.66
C ILE A 467 -9.40 -20.49 -24.72
N GLY A 468 -8.67 -20.10 -23.66
CA GLY A 468 -8.09 -18.76 -23.51
C GLY A 468 -9.13 -17.66 -23.36
N ILE A 469 -8.66 -16.41 -23.20
CA ILE A 469 -9.47 -15.24 -22.84
C ILE A 469 -9.07 -14.07 -23.74
N SER A 470 -10.03 -13.44 -24.41
CA SER A 470 -9.76 -12.29 -25.25
C SER A 470 -9.33 -11.05 -24.44
N PRO A 471 -8.55 -10.11 -25.02
CA PRO A 471 -8.13 -8.89 -24.32
C PRO A 471 -9.30 -8.07 -23.78
N GLU A 472 -10.43 -8.06 -24.47
CA GLU A 472 -11.65 -7.36 -24.03
C GLU A 472 -12.24 -8.00 -22.78
N GLN A 473 -12.32 -9.33 -22.74
CA GLN A 473 -12.80 -10.07 -21.58
C GLN A 473 -11.87 -9.93 -20.37
N GLN A 474 -10.54 -9.89 -20.58
CA GLN A 474 -9.57 -9.73 -19.50
C GLN A 474 -9.79 -8.44 -18.70
N THR A 475 -10.25 -7.35 -19.33
CA THR A 475 -10.53 -6.06 -18.65
C THR A 475 -11.70 -6.11 -17.66
N HIS A 476 -12.53 -7.15 -17.74
CA HIS A 476 -13.75 -7.32 -16.96
C HIS A 476 -13.68 -8.44 -15.91
N LEU A 477 -12.63 -9.29 -15.94
CA LEU A 477 -12.51 -10.47 -15.08
C LEU A 477 -12.52 -10.19 -13.58
N PHE A 478 -11.97 -9.05 -13.16
CA PHE A 478 -11.88 -8.65 -11.75
C PHE A 478 -12.99 -7.70 -11.32
N LYS A 479 -14.07 -7.55 -12.11
CA LYS A 479 -15.26 -6.80 -11.69
C LYS A 479 -16.24 -7.74 -11.02
N ALA A 480 -16.71 -7.38 -9.83
CA ALA A 480 -17.68 -8.17 -9.08
C ALA A 480 -18.96 -8.41 -9.91
N PHE A 481 -19.45 -9.65 -9.88
CA PHE A 481 -20.64 -10.10 -10.62
C PHE A 481 -20.50 -9.99 -12.15
N SER A 482 -19.30 -9.76 -12.68
CA SER A 482 -19.04 -9.78 -14.10
C SER A 482 -18.90 -11.22 -14.58
N GLN A 483 -19.68 -11.60 -15.56
CA GLN A 483 -19.60 -12.91 -16.21
C GLN A 483 -19.38 -12.66 -17.70
N GLY A 484 -18.39 -13.34 -18.27
CA GLY A 484 -18.17 -13.32 -19.72
C GLY A 484 -19.41 -13.89 -20.46
N ASP A 485 -19.51 -13.57 -21.72
CA ASP A 485 -20.61 -13.87 -22.65
C ASP A 485 -21.74 -14.83 -22.23
N ASN A 486 -23.01 -14.43 -22.48
CA ASN A 486 -24.22 -15.20 -22.20
C ASN A 486 -24.27 -16.62 -22.81
N SER A 487 -23.37 -16.96 -23.73
CA SER A 487 -23.25 -18.27 -24.36
C SER A 487 -22.43 -19.25 -23.52
N ILE A 488 -21.37 -18.77 -22.84
CA ILE A 488 -20.47 -19.56 -21.99
C ILE A 488 -21.13 -19.79 -20.62
N THR A 489 -21.91 -18.84 -20.12
CA THR A 489 -22.65 -18.93 -18.85
C THR A 489 -23.69 -20.02 -18.82
N ARG A 490 -24.35 -20.35 -19.94
CA ARG A 490 -25.31 -21.48 -19.99
C ARG A 490 -24.66 -22.85 -19.86
N LYS A 491 -23.37 -22.97 -20.24
CA LYS A 491 -22.68 -24.28 -20.26
C LYS A 491 -21.89 -24.53 -18.93
N PHE A 492 -21.41 -23.47 -18.24
CA PHE A 492 -20.42 -23.65 -17.18
C PHE A 492 -20.72 -22.96 -15.86
N GLY A 493 -21.72 -22.09 -15.70
CA GLY A 493 -22.16 -21.48 -14.44
C GLY A 493 -21.06 -20.87 -13.55
N GLY A 494 -21.40 -20.00 -12.61
CA GLY A 494 -20.47 -19.45 -11.63
C GLY A 494 -21.01 -18.16 -11.00
N THR A 495 -20.49 -17.73 -9.83
CA THR A 495 -20.90 -16.50 -9.12
C THR A 495 -20.34 -15.22 -9.73
N GLY A 496 -19.22 -15.32 -10.44
CA GLY A 496 -18.42 -14.17 -10.86
C GLY A 496 -17.71 -13.45 -9.71
N LEU A 497 -17.68 -14.06 -8.53
CA LEU A 497 -17.01 -13.53 -7.33
C LEU A 497 -15.65 -14.17 -7.07
N GLY A 498 -15.43 -15.42 -7.51
CA GLY A 498 -14.23 -16.18 -7.15
C GLY A 498 -12.92 -15.46 -7.48
N LEU A 499 -12.74 -14.96 -8.72
CA LEU A 499 -11.52 -14.22 -9.10
C LEU A 499 -11.38 -12.88 -8.35
N VAL A 500 -12.49 -12.20 -8.10
CA VAL A 500 -12.50 -10.95 -7.34
C VAL A 500 -12.06 -11.20 -5.89
N ILE A 501 -12.60 -12.24 -5.26
CA ILE A 501 -12.21 -12.64 -3.89
C ILE A 501 -10.74 -13.04 -3.86
N SER A 502 -10.30 -13.83 -4.84
CA SER A 502 -8.88 -14.23 -4.94
C SER A 502 -7.95 -13.02 -5.07
N GLU A 503 -8.31 -12.02 -5.88
CA GLU A 503 -7.53 -10.78 -5.99
C GLU A 503 -7.51 -9.98 -4.69
N LEU A 504 -8.66 -9.85 -4.02
CA LEU A 504 -8.75 -9.14 -2.75
C LEU A 504 -7.93 -9.82 -1.65
N ILE A 505 -7.94 -11.17 -1.59
CA ILE A 505 -7.11 -11.94 -0.66
C ILE A 505 -5.62 -11.75 -1.00
N ALA A 506 -5.22 -11.84 -2.27
CA ALA A 506 -3.84 -11.63 -2.70
C ALA A 506 -3.33 -10.24 -2.30
N ARG A 507 -4.14 -9.20 -2.48
CA ARG A 507 -3.81 -7.84 -2.03
C ARG A 507 -3.64 -7.73 -0.53
N GLN A 508 -4.45 -8.42 0.27
CA GLN A 508 -4.27 -8.47 1.72
C GLN A 508 -2.99 -9.21 2.13
N MET A 509 -2.56 -10.21 1.34
CA MET A 509 -1.28 -10.90 1.52
C MET A 509 -0.07 -10.07 1.02
N GLY A 510 -0.31 -8.84 0.55
CA GLY A 510 0.73 -7.93 0.06
C GLY A 510 1.18 -8.20 -1.38
N GLY A 511 0.38 -8.91 -2.16
CA GLY A 511 0.64 -9.25 -3.56
C GLY A 511 -0.49 -8.89 -4.51
N ALA A 512 -0.55 -9.56 -5.66
CA ALA A 512 -1.55 -9.34 -6.69
C ALA A 512 -1.82 -10.62 -7.52
N ILE A 513 -2.91 -10.62 -8.29
CA ILE A 513 -3.17 -11.63 -9.30
C ILE A 513 -2.90 -11.04 -10.68
N HIS A 514 -2.13 -11.77 -11.48
CA HIS A 514 -1.81 -11.42 -12.86
C HIS A 514 -2.40 -12.44 -13.81
N ILE A 515 -2.68 -12.03 -15.04
CA ILE A 515 -3.19 -12.89 -16.11
C ILE A 515 -2.38 -12.68 -17.38
N SER A 516 -2.08 -13.78 -18.05
CA SER A 516 -1.61 -13.80 -19.44
C SER A 516 -2.41 -14.87 -20.18
N SER A 517 -3.13 -14.50 -21.24
CA SER A 517 -4.01 -15.44 -21.94
C SER A 517 -4.17 -15.05 -23.40
N GLU A 518 -4.21 -16.07 -24.25
CA GLU A 518 -4.46 -15.93 -25.69
C GLU A 518 -5.60 -16.87 -26.12
N PRO A 519 -6.60 -16.37 -26.87
CA PRO A 519 -7.70 -17.20 -27.35
C PRO A 519 -7.21 -18.40 -28.13
N GLY A 520 -7.69 -19.60 -27.78
CA GLY A 520 -7.34 -20.87 -28.42
C GLY A 520 -6.00 -21.48 -28.03
N ILE A 521 -5.19 -20.80 -27.18
CA ILE A 521 -3.91 -21.32 -26.68
C ILE A 521 -4.03 -21.73 -25.22
N GLY A 522 -4.73 -20.92 -24.38
CA GLY A 522 -4.92 -21.16 -22.98
C GLY A 522 -4.68 -19.90 -22.12
N SER A 523 -4.58 -20.11 -20.82
CA SER A 523 -4.39 -19.02 -19.85
C SER A 523 -3.35 -19.37 -18.81
N VAL A 524 -2.68 -18.34 -18.29
CA VAL A 524 -1.80 -18.38 -17.14
C VAL A 524 -2.30 -17.36 -16.13
N PHE A 525 -2.81 -17.81 -15.01
CA PHE A 525 -3.12 -16.99 -13.85
C PHE A 525 -2.01 -17.14 -12.83
N SER A 526 -1.44 -16.03 -12.38
CA SER A 526 -0.40 -16.06 -11.35
C SER A 526 -0.75 -15.15 -10.17
N CYS A 527 -0.39 -15.60 -8.98
CA CYS A 527 -0.50 -14.86 -7.73
C CYS A 527 0.90 -14.71 -7.15
N ASP A 528 1.24 -13.53 -6.68
CA ASP A 528 2.48 -13.27 -5.97
C ASP A 528 2.20 -12.75 -4.57
N PHE A 529 3.09 -13.02 -3.62
CA PHE A 529 3.05 -12.49 -2.26
C PHE A 529 4.39 -12.63 -1.56
N VAL A 530 4.59 -11.86 -0.49
CA VAL A 530 5.79 -11.95 0.35
C VAL A 530 5.45 -12.61 1.67
N ALA A 531 6.26 -13.60 2.08
CA ALA A 531 6.08 -14.24 3.36
C ALA A 531 7.42 -14.50 4.07
N ARG A 532 7.35 -14.60 5.39
CA ARG A 532 8.46 -15.00 6.22
C ARG A 532 8.70 -16.50 6.04
N ILE A 533 9.95 -16.88 5.73
CA ILE A 533 10.38 -18.26 5.60
C ILE A 533 11.13 -18.70 6.86
N GLU A 534 11.04 -19.96 7.18
CA GLU A 534 11.95 -20.59 8.13
C GLU A 534 13.07 -21.28 7.37
N PRO A 535 14.34 -21.16 7.82
CA PRO A 535 15.41 -21.97 7.29
C PRO A 535 15.01 -23.45 7.56
N GLY A 536 14.53 -24.11 6.52
CA GLY A 536 14.18 -25.53 6.62
C GLY A 536 15.42 -26.32 6.95
N GLU A 537 15.28 -27.35 7.77
CA GLU A 537 16.25 -28.44 7.75
C GLU A 537 16.27 -28.95 6.31
N ARG A 538 17.29 -28.54 5.56
CA ARG A 538 17.58 -29.22 4.31
C ARG A 538 17.72 -30.68 4.70
N LEU A 539 16.79 -31.52 4.27
CA LEU A 539 17.07 -32.94 4.24
C LEU A 539 18.39 -33.05 3.49
N ALA A 540 19.47 -33.22 4.26
CA ALA A 540 20.81 -33.39 3.70
C ALA A 540 20.82 -34.77 3.03
N PHE A 541 20.09 -34.83 1.91
CA PHE A 541 20.08 -36.01 1.08
C PHE A 541 21.47 -36.12 0.44
N ARG A 542 22.25 -37.14 0.85
CA ARG A 542 23.64 -37.33 0.40
C ARG A 542 23.74 -37.88 -1.04
N GLY A 543 22.65 -37.89 -1.81
CA GLY A 543 22.55 -38.51 -3.13
C GLY A 543 22.43 -40.03 -3.05
N PHE A 544 22.03 -40.63 -4.14
CA PHE A 544 22.00 -42.09 -4.28
C PHE A 544 23.38 -42.61 -4.65
N SER A 545 23.80 -43.73 -4.06
CA SER A 545 25.10 -44.36 -4.35
C SER A 545 25.02 -45.24 -5.61
N ASN A 546 23.90 -45.92 -5.80
CA ASN A 546 23.67 -46.93 -6.83
C ASN A 546 22.70 -46.51 -7.95
N LEU A 547 22.04 -45.37 -7.80
CA LEU A 547 21.13 -44.80 -8.81
C LEU A 547 21.77 -43.52 -9.38
N LYS A 548 22.44 -43.62 -10.51
CA LYS A 548 23.15 -42.48 -11.13
C LYS A 548 22.53 -42.05 -12.43
N ARG A 549 21.92 -42.96 -13.18
CA ARG A 549 21.36 -42.71 -14.51
C ARG A 549 19.96 -43.28 -14.62
N CYS A 550 19.00 -42.42 -15.02
CA CYS A 550 17.62 -42.76 -15.18
C CYS A 550 17.16 -42.50 -16.62
N LEU A 551 16.44 -43.44 -17.19
CA LEU A 551 15.66 -43.22 -18.42
C LEU A 551 14.22 -42.82 -18.03
N VAL A 552 13.80 -41.66 -18.47
CA VAL A 552 12.41 -41.16 -18.28
C VAL A 552 11.69 -41.22 -19.62
N VAL A 553 10.60 -41.99 -19.67
CA VAL A 553 9.75 -42.15 -20.85
C VAL A 553 8.36 -41.65 -20.54
N ASP A 554 7.94 -40.60 -21.21
CA ASP A 554 6.63 -39.97 -21.00
C ASP A 554 6.32 -39.17 -22.28
N ASP A 555 5.13 -39.19 -22.81
CA ASP A 555 4.77 -38.48 -24.04
C ASP A 555 4.63 -36.96 -23.82
N ASN A 556 4.38 -36.54 -22.58
CA ASN A 556 4.28 -35.13 -22.20
C ASN A 556 5.69 -34.52 -21.95
N GLU A 557 6.03 -33.49 -22.72
CA GLU A 557 7.32 -32.77 -22.61
C GLU A 557 7.52 -32.11 -21.24
N ASN A 558 6.48 -31.49 -20.68
CA ASN A 558 6.54 -30.79 -19.39
C ASN A 558 6.71 -31.80 -18.24
N SER A 559 6.02 -32.94 -18.30
CA SER A 559 6.19 -34.05 -17.34
C SER A 559 7.65 -34.54 -17.33
N ARG A 560 8.23 -34.79 -18.51
CA ARG A 560 9.64 -35.19 -18.65
C ARG A 560 10.60 -34.18 -18.06
N LEU A 561 10.37 -32.88 -18.30
CA LEU A 561 11.21 -31.80 -17.77
C LEU A 561 11.11 -31.70 -16.24
N ILE A 562 9.92 -31.78 -15.67
CA ILE A 562 9.69 -31.74 -14.22
C ILE A 562 10.42 -32.91 -13.55
N LEU A 563 10.25 -34.13 -14.06
CA LEU A 563 10.94 -35.31 -13.53
C LEU A 563 12.46 -35.19 -13.63
N SER A 564 12.95 -34.74 -14.77
CA SER A 564 14.37 -34.49 -14.96
C SER A 564 14.96 -33.51 -13.95
N HIS A 565 14.27 -32.39 -13.70
CA HIS A 565 14.70 -31.41 -12.70
C HIS A 565 14.75 -32.01 -11.30
N ILE A 566 13.71 -32.76 -10.88
CA ILE A 566 13.64 -33.39 -9.57
C ILE A 566 14.78 -34.41 -9.40
N LEU A 567 15.01 -35.27 -10.38
CA LEU A 567 16.03 -36.32 -10.33
C LEU A 567 17.44 -35.72 -10.36
N THR A 568 17.66 -34.70 -11.18
CA THR A 568 18.95 -33.99 -11.23
C THR A 568 19.30 -33.31 -9.90
N GLU A 569 18.31 -32.75 -9.19
CA GLU A 569 18.51 -32.20 -7.84
C GLU A 569 19.06 -33.28 -6.86
N TRP A 570 18.68 -34.54 -7.06
CA TRP A 570 19.16 -35.67 -6.26
C TRP A 570 20.42 -36.32 -6.79
N GLY A 571 21.01 -35.75 -7.86
CA GLY A 571 22.28 -36.22 -8.45
C GLY A 571 22.11 -37.38 -9.40
N ILE A 572 20.92 -37.62 -9.96
CA ILE A 572 20.64 -38.65 -10.97
C ILE A 572 20.59 -37.98 -12.34
N GLU A 573 21.45 -38.44 -13.24
CA GLU A 573 21.48 -38.02 -14.64
C GLU A 573 20.32 -38.63 -15.42
N CYS A 574 19.54 -37.78 -16.13
CA CYS A 574 18.36 -38.22 -16.85
C CYS A 574 18.53 -38.22 -18.34
N MET A 575 18.13 -39.30 -18.98
CA MET A 575 17.90 -39.37 -20.41
C MET A 575 16.37 -39.35 -20.63
N LEU A 576 15.91 -38.51 -21.54
CA LEU A 576 14.49 -38.28 -21.82
C LEU A 576 14.11 -38.94 -23.13
N ALA A 577 12.99 -39.66 -23.17
CA ALA A 577 12.40 -40.26 -24.36
C ALA A 577 10.91 -39.89 -24.45
N GLU A 578 10.43 -39.53 -25.62
CA GLU A 578 9.06 -39.14 -25.88
C GLU A 578 8.14 -40.34 -26.06
N ASP A 579 8.63 -41.43 -26.63
CA ASP A 579 7.88 -42.64 -26.94
C ASP A 579 8.72 -43.91 -26.77
N ALA A 580 8.12 -45.05 -26.97
CA ALA A 580 8.82 -46.35 -26.93
C ALA A 580 9.97 -46.44 -27.89
N ARG A 581 9.87 -45.80 -29.06
CA ARG A 581 10.93 -45.88 -30.12
C ARG A 581 12.18 -45.09 -29.68
N ASP A 582 11.95 -43.90 -29.10
CA ASP A 582 13.03 -43.09 -28.54
C ASP A 582 13.70 -43.78 -27.38
N ALA A 583 12.90 -44.38 -26.47
CA ALA A 583 13.39 -45.15 -25.38
C ALA A 583 14.29 -46.32 -25.84
N ILE A 584 13.86 -47.06 -26.82
CA ILE A 584 14.63 -48.13 -27.44
C ILE A 584 15.94 -47.63 -28.10
N ARG A 585 15.87 -46.47 -28.77
CA ARG A 585 17.08 -45.82 -29.34
C ARG A 585 18.07 -45.42 -28.23
N ALA A 586 17.58 -44.87 -27.14
CA ALA A 586 18.40 -44.49 -26.01
C ALA A 586 19.10 -45.69 -25.36
N VAL A 587 18.34 -46.78 -25.14
CA VAL A 587 18.89 -48.02 -24.57
C VAL A 587 19.90 -48.68 -25.48
N ASN A 588 19.69 -48.69 -26.81
CA ASN A 588 20.66 -49.24 -27.76
C ASN A 588 21.92 -48.38 -27.86
N ALA A 589 21.84 -47.07 -27.67
CA ALA A 589 22.99 -46.17 -27.68
C ALA A 589 23.80 -46.25 -26.38
N ASN A 590 23.13 -46.45 -25.25
CA ASN A 590 23.78 -46.60 -23.97
C ASN A 590 22.91 -47.49 -23.06
N PRO A 591 23.27 -48.76 -22.85
CA PRO A 591 22.47 -49.73 -22.11
C PRO A 591 22.59 -49.58 -20.57
N ASP A 592 23.41 -48.67 -20.07
CA ASP A 592 23.82 -48.55 -18.69
C ASP A 592 22.87 -47.61 -17.89
N PHE A 593 21.65 -48.04 -17.69
CA PHE A 593 20.70 -47.35 -16.84
C PHE A 593 20.47 -48.08 -15.51
N ASP A 594 20.37 -47.31 -14.43
CA ASP A 594 20.13 -47.84 -13.07
C ASP A 594 18.63 -47.82 -12.71
N LEU A 595 17.83 -47.01 -13.42
CA LEU A 595 16.41 -46.81 -13.18
C LEU A 595 15.67 -46.49 -14.49
N LEU A 596 14.44 -47.02 -14.61
CA LEU A 596 13.49 -46.64 -15.64
C LEU A 596 12.23 -46.03 -15.00
N ILE A 597 11.86 -44.83 -15.38
CA ILE A 597 10.56 -44.24 -15.08
C ILE A 597 9.78 -44.17 -16.38
N CYS A 598 8.62 -44.80 -16.45
CA CYS A 598 7.84 -44.92 -17.66
C CYS A 598 6.38 -44.57 -17.40
N ASP A 599 5.81 -43.70 -18.22
CA ASP A 599 4.37 -43.44 -18.24
C ASP A 599 3.63 -44.64 -18.80
N TYR A 600 2.49 -44.96 -18.19
CA TYR A 600 1.62 -46.02 -18.68
C TYR A 600 0.83 -45.62 -19.92
N HIS A 601 0.27 -44.41 -19.94
CA HIS A 601 -0.62 -43.91 -20.99
C HIS A 601 0.17 -43.15 -22.10
N MET A 602 0.80 -43.86 -22.98
CA MET A 602 1.47 -43.25 -24.15
C MET A 602 0.79 -43.66 -25.44
N PRO A 603 0.78 -42.78 -26.49
CA PRO A 603 0.27 -43.11 -27.81
C PRO A 603 1.03 -44.30 -28.45
N ASP A 604 0.34 -45.02 -29.28
CA ASP A 604 0.83 -46.16 -30.10
C ASP A 604 1.28 -47.38 -29.25
N VAL A 605 2.19 -47.23 -28.28
CA VAL A 605 2.76 -48.29 -27.43
C VAL A 605 2.67 -47.86 -25.97
N ASP A 606 1.91 -48.60 -25.18
CA ASP A 606 1.77 -48.29 -23.74
C ASP A 606 3.07 -48.56 -22.94
N GLY A 607 3.09 -48.03 -21.68
CA GLY A 607 4.25 -48.16 -20.84
C GLY A 607 4.61 -49.60 -20.47
N ILE A 608 3.64 -50.50 -20.33
CA ILE A 608 3.91 -51.92 -20.02
C ILE A 608 4.59 -52.60 -21.21
N GLU A 609 4.11 -52.35 -22.42
CA GLU A 609 4.70 -52.92 -23.63
C GLU A 609 6.08 -52.29 -23.87
N THR A 610 6.24 -51.01 -23.58
CA THR A 610 7.56 -50.31 -23.63
C THR A 610 8.57 -50.96 -22.68
N VAL A 611 8.18 -51.22 -21.43
CA VAL A 611 9.03 -51.93 -20.47
C VAL A 611 9.40 -53.35 -20.94
N LYS A 612 8.47 -54.08 -21.52
CA LYS A 612 8.75 -55.38 -22.13
C LYS A 612 9.81 -55.32 -23.24
N LEU A 613 9.64 -54.35 -24.17
CA LEU A 613 10.56 -54.14 -25.28
C LEU A 613 11.96 -53.76 -24.80
N ILE A 614 12.06 -52.84 -23.83
CA ILE A 614 13.33 -52.42 -23.24
C ILE A 614 13.99 -53.62 -22.54
N ARG A 615 13.30 -54.43 -21.77
CA ARG A 615 13.83 -55.62 -21.13
C ARG A 615 14.35 -56.68 -22.08
N GLN A 616 13.81 -56.78 -23.31
CA GLN A 616 14.33 -57.70 -24.32
C GLN A 616 15.65 -57.25 -24.96
N LEU A 617 15.98 -55.96 -24.88
CA LEU A 617 17.13 -55.36 -25.47
C LEU A 617 18.36 -55.29 -24.56
N LEU A 618 18.11 -55.28 -23.24
CA LEU A 618 19.19 -55.17 -22.25
C LEU A 618 19.94 -56.50 -22.10
N PRO A 619 21.29 -56.52 -22.19
CA PRO A 619 22.05 -57.73 -21.97
C PRO A 619 22.17 -58.00 -20.47
N GLY A 620 21.89 -59.23 -20.03
CA GLY A 620 22.10 -59.70 -18.67
C GLY A 620 20.80 -60.02 -17.92
N ASP A 621 20.83 -60.09 -16.60
CA ASP A 621 19.71 -60.44 -15.73
C ASP A 621 18.67 -59.32 -15.67
N ILE A 622 17.90 -59.23 -16.70
CA ILE A 622 17.02 -58.12 -17.14
C ILE A 622 15.85 -57.81 -16.14
N GLN A 623 15.60 -58.76 -15.24
CA GLN A 623 14.63 -58.56 -14.12
C GLN A 623 15.14 -57.60 -13.04
N LYS A 624 16.40 -57.16 -13.14
CA LYS A 624 17.06 -56.34 -12.12
C LYS A 624 16.94 -54.83 -12.30
N LEU A 625 16.56 -54.32 -13.49
CA LEU A 625 16.34 -52.88 -13.66
C LEU A 625 15.06 -52.43 -12.89
N PRO A 626 15.22 -51.60 -11.86
CA PRO A 626 14.04 -51.01 -11.19
C PRO A 626 13.21 -50.19 -12.17
N VAL A 627 11.92 -50.44 -12.15
CA VAL A 627 10.96 -49.68 -12.98
C VAL A 627 9.96 -49.01 -12.06
N ILE A 628 9.78 -47.70 -12.24
CA ILE A 628 8.68 -46.96 -11.67
C ILE A 628 7.69 -46.69 -12.78
N LEU A 629 6.49 -47.25 -12.69
CA LEU A 629 5.42 -47.00 -13.66
C LEU A 629 4.57 -45.83 -13.17
N LEU A 630 4.44 -44.82 -14.01
CA LEU A 630 3.55 -43.69 -13.78
C LEU A 630 2.17 -44.04 -14.35
N HIS A 631 1.12 -43.69 -13.61
CA HIS A 631 -0.25 -43.99 -14.06
C HIS A 631 -1.22 -42.87 -13.67
N SER A 632 -2.29 -42.72 -14.40
CA SER A 632 -3.41 -41.85 -13.99
C SER A 632 -4.18 -42.49 -12.87
N SER A 633 -4.92 -41.72 -12.06
CA SER A 633 -5.60 -42.16 -10.84
C SER A 633 -6.82 -43.08 -11.04
N SER A 634 -7.12 -43.49 -12.27
CA SER A 634 -8.18 -44.46 -12.54
C SER A 634 -7.65 -45.84 -12.21
N ASP A 635 -8.17 -46.46 -11.13
CA ASP A 635 -7.87 -47.84 -10.75
C ASP A 635 -8.33 -48.80 -11.88
N ASP A 636 -7.40 -49.21 -12.72
CA ASP A 636 -7.61 -50.33 -13.63
C ASP A 636 -7.06 -51.61 -13.01
N PRO A 637 -7.92 -52.52 -12.58
CA PRO A 637 -7.47 -53.80 -12.02
C PRO A 637 -6.56 -54.58 -12.96
N ALA A 638 -6.70 -54.43 -14.27
CA ALA A 638 -5.87 -55.05 -15.29
C ALA A 638 -4.42 -54.51 -15.27
N LEU A 639 -4.23 -53.23 -14.95
CA LEU A 639 -2.90 -52.62 -14.78
C LEU A 639 -2.10 -53.31 -13.68
N TYR A 640 -2.75 -53.57 -12.52
CA TYR A 640 -2.10 -54.23 -11.38
C TYR A 640 -1.69 -55.66 -11.70
N ALA A 641 -2.53 -56.46 -12.38
CA ALA A 641 -2.20 -57.78 -12.78
C ALA A 641 -1.00 -57.83 -13.76
N ASN A 642 -0.98 -56.94 -14.77
CA ASN A 642 0.09 -56.89 -15.73
C ASN A 642 1.43 -56.43 -15.13
N CYS A 643 1.40 -55.54 -14.14
CA CYS A 643 2.59 -55.09 -13.40
C CYS A 643 3.17 -56.25 -12.58
N ASP A 644 2.31 -57.04 -11.91
CA ASP A 644 2.73 -58.17 -11.07
C ASP A 644 3.38 -59.28 -11.92
N GLU A 645 2.84 -59.58 -13.14
CA GLU A 645 3.43 -60.52 -14.10
C GLU A 645 4.84 -60.13 -14.55
N LEU A 646 5.06 -58.76 -14.71
CA LEU A 646 6.34 -58.25 -15.12
C LEU A 646 7.28 -57.95 -13.98
N GLY A 647 6.88 -58.15 -12.72
CA GLY A 647 7.67 -57.81 -11.55
C GLY A 647 7.93 -56.34 -11.39
N ILE A 648 7.01 -55.47 -11.89
CA ILE A 648 7.06 -54.01 -11.69
C ILE A 648 6.49 -53.73 -10.30
N LYS A 649 7.39 -53.46 -9.35
CA LYS A 649 7.04 -53.27 -7.94
C LYS A 649 6.62 -51.87 -7.59
N PHE A 650 7.12 -50.85 -8.34
CA PHE A 650 6.94 -49.45 -8.02
C PHE A 650 5.96 -48.79 -9.01
N ARG A 651 4.85 -48.29 -8.47
CA ARG A 651 3.77 -47.63 -9.22
C ARG A 651 3.47 -46.31 -8.57
N LEU A 652 3.47 -45.23 -9.33
CA LEU A 652 3.28 -43.88 -8.84
C LEU A 652 2.18 -43.18 -9.62
N ALA A 653 1.20 -42.66 -8.92
CA ALA A 653 0.10 -41.90 -9.56
C ALA A 653 0.56 -40.50 -9.97
N LYS A 654 0.16 -40.06 -11.18
CA LYS A 654 0.31 -38.67 -11.62
C LYS A 654 -0.73 -37.74 -10.93
N PRO A 655 -0.38 -36.49 -10.59
CA PRO A 655 0.95 -35.88 -10.75
C PRO A 655 1.95 -36.43 -9.75
N VAL A 656 3.21 -36.49 -10.17
CA VAL A 656 4.28 -37.09 -9.37
C VAL A 656 4.59 -36.17 -8.19
N GLN A 657 4.37 -36.68 -6.99
CA GLN A 657 4.71 -36.00 -5.74
C GLN A 657 6.17 -36.29 -5.37
N LYS A 658 6.91 -35.22 -5.04
CA LYS A 658 8.37 -35.29 -4.79
C LYS A 658 8.72 -36.26 -3.64
N GLU A 659 7.94 -36.24 -2.55
CA GLU A 659 8.18 -37.11 -1.39
C GLU A 659 7.87 -38.59 -1.71
N HIS A 660 6.84 -38.87 -2.48
CA HIS A 660 6.51 -40.23 -2.90
C HIS A 660 7.59 -40.78 -3.84
N LEU A 661 8.04 -39.96 -4.81
CA LEU A 661 9.12 -40.38 -5.69
C LEU A 661 10.42 -40.64 -4.93
N LEU A 662 10.79 -39.78 -3.96
CA LEU A 662 11.96 -39.99 -3.11
C LEU A 662 11.87 -41.30 -2.33
N ASN A 663 10.74 -41.59 -1.70
CA ASN A 663 10.52 -42.84 -0.97
C ASN A 663 10.64 -44.07 -1.88
N PHE A 664 10.13 -44.00 -3.10
CA PHE A 664 10.32 -45.10 -4.07
C PHE A 664 11.78 -45.24 -4.51
N LEU A 665 12.52 -44.17 -4.70
CA LEU A 665 13.93 -44.23 -5.04
C LEU A 665 14.79 -44.81 -3.91
N ILE A 666 14.52 -44.44 -2.67
CA ILE A 666 15.19 -45.06 -1.50
C ILE A 666 14.90 -46.55 -1.45
N ASN A 667 13.67 -46.98 -1.66
CA ASN A 667 13.32 -48.39 -1.71
C ASN A 667 13.92 -49.11 -2.92
N ALA A 668 14.01 -48.46 -4.08
CA ALA A 668 14.67 -49.01 -5.27
C ALA A 668 16.18 -49.13 -5.09
N GLU A 669 16.86 -48.19 -4.42
CA GLU A 669 18.28 -48.30 -4.05
C GLU A 669 18.54 -49.48 -3.11
N GLY A 670 17.66 -49.70 -2.07
CA GLY A 670 17.72 -50.88 -1.22
C GLY A 670 17.49 -52.18 -2.00
N TYR A 671 16.54 -52.19 -2.93
CA TYR A 671 16.25 -53.29 -3.81
C TYR A 671 17.48 -53.68 -4.70
N VAL A 672 18.17 -52.67 -5.22
CA VAL A 672 19.44 -52.90 -6.00
C VAL A 672 20.56 -53.43 -5.09
N ALA A 673 20.65 -52.93 -3.85
CA ALA A 673 21.63 -53.39 -2.86
C ALA A 673 21.33 -54.84 -2.41
N ASP A 674 20.05 -55.20 -2.24
CA ASP A 674 19.63 -56.55 -1.87
C ASP A 674 19.82 -57.58 -3.00
N LEU A 675 19.65 -57.15 -4.25
CA LEU A 675 19.96 -57.99 -5.43
C LEU A 675 21.46 -58.29 -5.53
N LEU A 676 22.32 -57.44 -4.95
CA LEU A 676 23.76 -57.67 -4.86
C LEU A 676 24.15 -58.55 -3.65
N ASN A 677 23.32 -58.72 -2.63
CA ASN A 677 23.65 -59.34 -1.34
C ASN A 677 22.53 -60.26 -0.77
N THR A 678 22.02 -61.27 -1.52
CA THR A 678 21.22 -62.40 -1.02
C THR A 678 19.74 -62.18 -0.60
N PRO A 679 18.91 -63.22 -0.52
CA PRO A 679 17.48 -63.15 -0.58
C PRO A 679 16.83 -63.11 0.79
N LEU A 680 15.70 -62.42 0.97
CA LEU A 680 14.67 -62.82 1.88
C LEU A 680 13.43 -61.92 1.90
N GLN A 681 12.31 -62.59 1.62
CA GLN A 681 11.04 -62.68 2.33
C GLN A 681 10.30 -61.42 2.79
N ASP A 682 9.16 -61.28 2.13
CA ASP A 682 7.82 -60.94 2.65
C ASP A 682 7.67 -60.16 3.94
N SER A 683 7.20 -58.94 3.80
CA SER A 683 6.19 -58.37 4.66
C SER A 683 5.56 -57.08 4.10
N LEU A 684 4.68 -57.23 3.13
CA LEU A 684 3.66 -56.21 2.82
C LEU A 684 2.31 -56.78 3.20
N GLN A 685 1.91 -56.54 4.46
CA GLN A 685 0.55 -56.82 4.87
C GLN A 685 -0.37 -55.68 4.53
N ARG A 686 -1.30 -56.01 3.65
CA ARG A 686 -2.51 -55.26 3.33
C ARG A 686 -3.32 -54.99 4.58
N TYR A 687 -3.69 -53.75 4.78
CA TYR A 687 -4.78 -53.41 5.69
C TYR A 687 -6.12 -53.59 4.97
N SER A 688 -6.75 -54.73 5.14
CA SER A 688 -8.16 -54.94 4.92
C SER A 688 -8.84 -55.08 6.29
N VAL A 689 -9.69 -54.13 6.60
CA VAL A 689 -10.53 -54.14 7.79
C VAL A 689 -11.71 -55.07 7.54
N THR A 690 -11.60 -56.28 7.97
CA THR A 690 -12.75 -57.15 8.23
C THR A 690 -12.48 -57.90 9.53
N GLY A 691 -13.16 -57.49 10.56
CA GLY A 691 -13.08 -58.19 11.86
C GLY A 691 -14.15 -57.70 12.82
N SER A 692 -15.30 -58.34 12.79
CA SER A 692 -16.30 -58.27 13.84
C SER A 692 -15.69 -58.64 15.19
N ASN A 693 -15.83 -57.75 16.19
CA ASN A 693 -16.04 -58.20 17.56
C ASN A 693 -16.59 -57.07 18.45
N ASP A 694 -17.61 -57.43 19.23
CA ASP A 694 -18.34 -56.66 20.21
C ASP A 694 -17.44 -55.96 21.26
N LEU A 695 -17.12 -54.73 21.01
CA LEU A 695 -16.86 -53.73 22.03
C LEU A 695 -18.04 -52.78 22.01
N ALA A 696 -18.92 -52.90 23.00
CA ALA A 696 -20.05 -51.98 23.17
C ALA A 696 -19.53 -50.62 23.64
N ILE A 697 -18.96 -49.80 22.70
CA ILE A 697 -18.53 -48.43 22.97
C ILE A 697 -19.75 -47.56 23.20
N SER A 698 -19.76 -46.79 24.27
CA SER A 698 -20.82 -45.82 24.60
C SER A 698 -20.38 -44.40 24.22
N ILE A 699 -21.15 -43.72 23.39
CA ILE A 699 -20.86 -42.40 22.82
C ILE A 699 -21.94 -41.45 23.26
N LEU A 700 -21.57 -40.31 23.83
CA LEU A 700 -22.49 -39.22 24.14
C LEU A 700 -22.36 -38.13 23.05
N ILE A 701 -23.47 -37.70 22.48
CA ILE A 701 -23.56 -36.59 21.54
C ILE A 701 -24.37 -35.49 22.21
N ALA A 702 -23.78 -34.36 22.43
CA ALA A 702 -24.43 -33.13 22.90
C ALA A 702 -24.54 -32.12 21.74
N GLU A 703 -25.75 -31.93 21.25
CA GLU A 703 -26.09 -31.09 20.10
C GLU A 703 -27.53 -30.62 20.29
N ASP A 704 -27.80 -29.33 20.08
CA ASP A 704 -29.13 -28.74 20.30
C ASP A 704 -30.13 -29.02 19.16
N LEU A 705 -29.62 -29.21 17.95
CA LEU A 705 -30.43 -29.45 16.75
C LEU A 705 -30.66 -30.95 16.55
N GLU A 706 -31.90 -31.40 16.66
CA GLU A 706 -32.30 -32.81 16.50
C GLU A 706 -31.84 -33.39 15.15
N MET A 707 -31.80 -32.58 14.09
CA MET A 707 -31.34 -32.99 12.78
C MET A 707 -29.83 -33.33 12.77
N ASN A 708 -29.01 -32.56 13.44
CA ASN A 708 -27.57 -32.83 13.58
C ASN A 708 -27.33 -34.06 14.47
N GLN A 709 -28.12 -34.24 15.54
CA GLN A 709 -28.06 -35.43 16.36
C GLN A 709 -28.28 -36.72 15.54
N ILE A 710 -29.36 -36.73 14.73
CA ILE A 710 -29.70 -37.88 13.85
C ILE A 710 -28.57 -38.13 12.84
N LEU A 711 -28.00 -37.09 12.28
CA LEU A 711 -26.93 -37.19 11.29
C LEU A 711 -25.67 -37.81 11.90
N ILE A 712 -25.21 -37.30 13.05
CA ILE A 712 -24.00 -37.80 13.72
C ILE A 712 -24.23 -39.20 14.22
N GLU A 713 -25.39 -39.48 14.82
CA GLU A 713 -25.77 -40.82 15.28
C GLU A 713 -25.75 -41.84 14.13
N SER A 714 -26.30 -41.47 12.96
CA SER A 714 -26.35 -42.35 11.78
C SER A 714 -24.95 -42.63 11.24
N MET A 715 -24.05 -41.62 11.19
CA MET A 715 -22.65 -41.80 10.80
C MET A 715 -21.92 -42.72 11.80
N LEU A 716 -22.09 -42.48 13.10
CA LEU A 716 -21.46 -43.29 14.14
C LEU A 716 -21.91 -44.74 14.13
N LYS A 717 -23.21 -45.02 13.95
CA LYS A 717 -23.73 -46.36 13.80
C LYS A 717 -23.19 -47.09 12.57
N LYS A 718 -22.80 -46.34 11.53
CA LYS A 718 -22.18 -46.93 10.35
C LYS A 718 -20.71 -47.28 10.58
N ILE A 719 -19.95 -46.40 11.27
CA ILE A 719 -18.54 -46.66 11.64
C ILE A 719 -18.45 -47.78 12.70
N LEU A 720 -19.36 -47.76 13.67
CA LEU A 720 -19.39 -48.67 14.82
C LEU A 720 -20.81 -49.22 15.02
N PRO A 721 -21.20 -50.27 14.30
CA PRO A 721 -22.59 -50.80 14.34
C PRO A 721 -23.04 -51.26 15.72
N GLY A 722 -22.10 -51.61 16.63
CA GLY A 722 -22.37 -52.04 18.00
C GLY A 722 -22.34 -50.92 19.05
N ALA A 723 -22.07 -49.67 18.65
CA ALA A 723 -21.95 -48.54 19.58
C ALA A 723 -23.30 -48.16 20.20
N ARG A 724 -23.28 -47.86 21.50
CA ARG A 724 -24.44 -47.29 22.21
C ARG A 724 -24.34 -45.76 22.14
N VAL A 725 -25.24 -45.13 21.40
CA VAL A 725 -25.31 -43.68 21.31
C VAL A 725 -26.29 -43.11 22.33
N ILE A 726 -25.88 -42.07 23.04
CA ILE A 726 -26.65 -41.35 24.05
C ILE A 726 -26.75 -39.90 23.52
N LEU A 727 -27.94 -39.29 23.55
CA LEU A 727 -28.19 -37.95 23.01
C LEU A 727 -28.51 -36.98 24.14
N ALA A 728 -27.89 -35.80 24.12
CA ALA A 728 -28.15 -34.65 24.97
C ALA A 728 -28.50 -33.43 24.10
N ARG A 729 -29.41 -32.55 24.53
CA ARG A 729 -29.90 -31.39 23.81
C ARG A 729 -29.28 -30.06 24.29
N ASN A 730 -28.55 -30.10 25.38
CA ASN A 730 -27.86 -28.94 25.98
C ASN A 730 -26.76 -29.41 26.93
N GLY A 731 -25.95 -28.47 27.40
CA GLY A 731 -24.81 -28.80 28.28
C GLY A 731 -25.17 -29.36 29.63
N ASN A 732 -26.34 -29.00 30.21
CA ASN A 732 -26.82 -29.62 31.47
C ASN A 732 -27.16 -31.10 31.29
N GLU A 733 -27.93 -31.40 30.24
CA GLU A 733 -28.24 -32.81 29.92
C GLU A 733 -26.96 -33.61 29.63
N ALA A 734 -25.99 -33.04 28.97
CA ALA A 734 -24.71 -33.68 28.68
C ALA A 734 -23.96 -34.04 29.97
N VAL A 735 -23.89 -33.16 30.97
CA VAL A 735 -23.27 -33.43 32.26
C VAL A 735 -24.05 -34.50 33.03
N ASP A 736 -25.38 -34.41 33.09
CA ASP A 736 -26.22 -35.38 33.79
C ASP A 736 -26.12 -36.81 33.20
N LEU A 737 -26.12 -36.89 31.84
CA LEU A 737 -26.00 -38.16 31.14
C LEU A 737 -24.57 -38.71 31.23
N TRP A 738 -23.56 -37.86 31.25
CA TRP A 738 -22.18 -38.27 31.50
C TRP A 738 -22.03 -38.90 32.93
N LEU A 739 -22.57 -38.23 33.94
CA LEU A 739 -22.58 -38.75 35.31
C LEU A 739 -23.30 -40.08 35.44
N LYS A 740 -24.39 -40.28 34.68
CA LYS A 740 -25.25 -41.46 34.74
C LYS A 740 -24.68 -42.62 33.96
N TYR A 741 -24.09 -42.42 32.80
CA TYR A 741 -23.75 -43.48 31.85
C TYR A 741 -22.26 -43.65 31.62
N THR A 742 -21.40 -42.72 32.09
CA THR A 742 -19.93 -42.73 31.91
C THR A 742 -19.53 -43.17 30.51
N PRO A 743 -19.85 -42.35 29.46
CA PRO A 743 -19.55 -42.69 28.07
C PRO A 743 -18.05 -42.76 27.82
N ASP A 744 -17.64 -43.55 26.83
CA ASP A 744 -16.24 -43.72 26.45
C ASP A 744 -15.69 -42.52 25.66
N ILE A 745 -16.58 -41.74 25.02
CA ILE A 745 -16.24 -40.52 24.28
C ILE A 745 -17.47 -39.60 24.21
N ILE A 746 -17.22 -38.30 24.18
CA ILE A 746 -18.25 -37.26 24.07
C ILE A 746 -17.96 -36.40 22.82
N PHE A 747 -18.97 -36.19 21.97
CA PHE A 747 -19.02 -35.18 20.95
C PHE A 747 -19.85 -34.02 21.47
N MET A 748 -19.25 -32.84 21.66
CA MET A 748 -19.82 -31.71 22.37
C MET A 748 -19.91 -30.48 21.44
N ASP A 749 -21.13 -30.06 21.13
CA ASP A 749 -21.34 -28.77 20.45
C ASP A 749 -20.94 -27.61 21.38
N LEU A 750 -20.27 -26.65 20.83
CA LEU A 750 -19.86 -25.44 21.57
C LEU A 750 -21.04 -24.51 21.87
N GLN A 751 -21.98 -24.41 20.93
CA GLN A 751 -23.09 -23.47 21.01
C GLN A 751 -24.39 -24.19 21.26
N MET A 752 -24.79 -24.30 22.51
CA MET A 752 -26.04 -24.89 22.92
C MET A 752 -26.80 -23.97 23.86
N PRO A 753 -28.16 -24.04 23.87
CA PRO A 753 -28.98 -23.28 24.81
C PRO A 753 -28.79 -23.78 26.24
N VAL A 754 -29.15 -22.94 27.23
CA VAL A 754 -29.12 -23.20 28.68
C VAL A 754 -27.70 -23.24 29.27
N LYS A 755 -26.85 -24.14 28.81
CA LYS A 755 -25.42 -24.26 29.14
C LYS A 755 -24.66 -24.60 27.86
N ASP A 756 -23.63 -23.86 27.56
CA ASP A 756 -22.78 -24.07 26.39
C ASP A 756 -21.81 -25.26 26.60
N GLY A 757 -21.18 -25.71 25.51
CA GLY A 757 -20.27 -26.84 25.53
C GLY A 757 -18.99 -26.60 26.32
N LEU A 758 -18.51 -25.35 26.39
CA LEU A 758 -17.30 -24.98 27.14
C LEU A 758 -17.58 -25.06 28.65
N GLU A 759 -18.74 -24.54 29.08
CA GLU A 759 -19.16 -24.60 30.48
C GLU A 759 -19.42 -26.08 30.92
N ALA A 760 -20.09 -26.85 30.05
CA ALA A 760 -20.34 -28.26 30.31
C ALA A 760 -19.01 -29.05 30.43
N THR A 761 -18.05 -28.78 29.56
CA THR A 761 -16.72 -29.41 29.62
C THR A 761 -15.99 -29.08 30.92
N LYS A 762 -15.97 -27.81 31.33
CA LYS A 762 -15.33 -27.39 32.59
C LYS A 762 -15.93 -28.10 33.78
N GLU A 763 -17.24 -28.29 33.80
CA GLU A 763 -17.94 -29.00 34.87
C GLU A 763 -17.62 -30.49 34.86
N ILE A 764 -17.61 -31.14 33.71
CA ILE A 764 -17.18 -32.55 33.60
C ILE A 764 -15.73 -32.68 34.11
N ARG A 765 -14.82 -31.83 33.68
CA ARG A 765 -13.42 -31.85 34.12
C ARG A 765 -13.25 -31.55 35.61
N ALA A 766 -14.12 -30.72 36.21
CA ALA A 766 -14.15 -30.55 37.67
C ALA A 766 -14.57 -31.79 38.42
N HIS A 767 -15.55 -32.54 37.93
CA HIS A 767 -15.97 -33.81 38.49
C HIS A 767 -14.91 -34.92 38.32
N GLU A 768 -14.22 -34.97 37.17
CA GLU A 768 -13.15 -35.94 36.92
C GLU A 768 -11.94 -35.76 37.82
N LYS A 769 -11.67 -34.57 38.36
CA LYS A 769 -10.57 -34.30 39.33
C LYS A 769 -10.71 -35.15 40.60
N SER A 770 -11.91 -35.62 40.92
CA SER A 770 -12.19 -36.46 42.06
C SER A 770 -12.21 -37.97 41.72
N SER A 771 -12.13 -38.31 40.44
CA SER A 771 -12.11 -39.70 39.94
C SER A 771 -10.87 -39.88 39.02
N ALA A 772 -10.27 -41.05 39.00
CA ALA A 772 -9.11 -41.32 38.16
C ALA A 772 -9.48 -41.56 36.67
N GLN A 773 -10.67 -41.17 36.26
CA GLN A 773 -11.20 -41.38 34.90
C GLN A 773 -11.08 -40.07 34.10
N HIS A 774 -10.67 -40.17 32.84
CA HIS A 774 -10.66 -39.09 31.86
C HIS A 774 -11.44 -39.51 30.62
N THR A 775 -12.57 -38.88 30.36
CA THR A 775 -13.40 -39.13 29.19
C THR A 775 -12.99 -38.23 28.05
N PRO A 776 -12.58 -38.73 26.89
CA PRO A 776 -12.29 -37.87 25.72
C PRO A 776 -13.50 -37.04 25.33
N ILE A 777 -13.30 -35.72 25.21
CA ILE A 777 -14.31 -34.75 24.76
C ILE A 777 -13.84 -34.14 23.47
N VAL A 778 -14.59 -34.30 22.40
CA VAL A 778 -14.34 -33.76 21.06
C VAL A 778 -15.32 -32.64 20.79
N ALA A 779 -14.81 -31.44 20.56
CA ALA A 779 -15.63 -30.28 20.21
C ALA A 779 -16.27 -30.42 18.82
N LEU A 780 -17.54 -30.05 18.69
CA LEU A 780 -18.20 -29.80 17.40
C LEU A 780 -18.27 -28.28 17.21
N THR A 781 -17.45 -27.71 16.30
CA THR A 781 -17.30 -26.25 16.11
C THR A 781 -17.79 -25.81 14.75
N ALA A 782 -18.41 -24.65 14.66
CA ALA A 782 -18.84 -24.04 13.40
C ALA A 782 -17.68 -23.47 12.55
N GLY A 783 -16.53 -23.17 13.20
CA GLY A 783 -15.34 -22.63 12.56
C GLY A 783 -14.08 -23.32 13.05
N ALA A 784 -13.00 -23.19 12.27
CA ALA A 784 -11.67 -23.69 12.63
C ALA A 784 -10.75 -22.54 13.10
N THR A 785 -11.31 -21.47 13.73
CA THR A 785 -10.50 -20.35 14.18
C THR A 785 -9.61 -20.73 15.36
N ARG A 786 -8.42 -20.18 15.41
CA ARG A 786 -7.44 -20.44 16.47
C ARG A 786 -7.97 -20.06 17.85
N GLU A 787 -8.79 -19.01 17.91
CA GLU A 787 -9.43 -18.56 19.14
C GLU A 787 -10.42 -19.59 19.68
N GLU A 788 -11.27 -20.17 18.81
CA GLU A 788 -12.21 -21.23 19.21
C GLU A 788 -11.46 -22.50 19.62
N GLN A 789 -10.43 -22.89 18.88
CA GLN A 789 -9.59 -24.04 19.24
C GLN A 789 -8.89 -23.82 20.59
N GLN A 790 -8.34 -22.66 20.83
CA GLN A 790 -7.69 -22.34 22.10
C GLN A 790 -8.69 -22.36 23.26
N GLN A 791 -9.89 -21.81 23.07
CA GLN A 791 -10.96 -21.88 24.08
C GLN A 791 -11.38 -23.31 24.40
N CYS A 792 -11.47 -24.18 23.38
CA CYS A 792 -11.75 -25.60 23.59
C CYS A 792 -10.66 -26.27 24.42
N MET A 793 -9.39 -26.06 24.09
CA MET A 793 -8.27 -26.65 24.82
C MET A 793 -8.17 -26.12 26.26
N GLU A 794 -8.39 -24.80 26.45
CA GLU A 794 -8.41 -24.17 27.78
C GLU A 794 -9.58 -24.68 28.66
N ALA A 795 -10.71 -25.00 28.03
CA ALA A 795 -11.84 -25.63 28.73
C ALA A 795 -11.57 -27.09 29.11
N GLY A 796 -10.56 -27.73 28.50
CA GLY A 796 -10.16 -29.10 28.74
C GLY A 796 -10.71 -30.11 27.75
N MET A 797 -11.07 -29.70 26.52
CA MET A 797 -11.41 -30.62 25.44
C MET A 797 -10.15 -31.25 24.85
N ASP A 798 -10.27 -32.45 24.28
CA ASP A 798 -9.14 -33.29 23.83
C ASP A 798 -8.89 -33.18 22.32
N ASP A 799 -9.96 -32.87 21.55
CA ASP A 799 -9.89 -32.69 20.10
C ASP A 799 -11.09 -31.88 19.59
N PHE A 800 -11.13 -31.58 18.28
CA PHE A 800 -12.26 -30.86 17.67
C PHE A 800 -12.57 -31.39 16.26
N VAL A 801 -13.82 -31.23 15.85
CA VAL A 801 -14.35 -31.52 14.51
C VAL A 801 -15.14 -30.32 14.02
N THR A 802 -14.87 -29.88 12.81
CA THR A 802 -15.61 -28.77 12.21
C THR A 802 -16.94 -29.19 11.62
N LYS A 803 -17.98 -28.43 11.84
CA LYS A 803 -19.27 -28.61 11.18
C LYS A 803 -19.21 -28.04 9.73
N PRO A 804 -19.76 -28.76 8.71
CA PRO A 804 -20.50 -29.99 8.81
C PRO A 804 -19.61 -31.21 9.14
N VAL A 805 -20.06 -32.05 10.06
CA VAL A 805 -19.34 -33.26 10.44
C VAL A 805 -19.26 -34.22 9.26
N LEU A 806 -18.06 -34.67 8.92
CA LEU A 806 -17.82 -35.61 7.83
C LEU A 806 -17.43 -37.01 8.40
N MET A 807 -17.80 -38.06 7.68
CA MET A 807 -17.51 -39.44 8.10
C MET A 807 -16.00 -39.68 8.28
N ALA A 808 -15.18 -39.19 7.37
CA ALA A 808 -13.71 -39.32 7.43
C ALA A 808 -13.09 -38.64 8.66
N GLN A 809 -13.69 -37.59 9.18
CA GLN A 809 -13.23 -36.92 10.40
C GLN A 809 -13.53 -37.76 11.63
N LEU A 810 -14.73 -38.35 11.71
CA LEU A 810 -15.10 -39.26 12.79
C LEU A 810 -14.22 -40.50 12.81
N GLU A 811 -13.91 -41.07 11.64
CA GLU A 811 -13.00 -42.22 11.52
C GLU A 811 -11.60 -41.91 12.07
N LYS A 812 -11.06 -40.72 11.77
CA LYS A 812 -9.77 -40.25 12.30
C LYS A 812 -9.80 -40.11 13.83
N ILE A 813 -10.87 -39.54 14.38
CA ILE A 813 -11.05 -39.41 15.83
C ILE A 813 -11.04 -40.77 16.51
N PHE A 814 -11.81 -41.75 15.99
CA PHE A 814 -11.82 -43.07 16.55
C PHE A 814 -10.48 -43.80 16.43
N ALA A 815 -9.77 -43.65 15.33
CA ALA A 815 -8.41 -44.17 15.17
C ALA A 815 -7.41 -43.59 16.19
N ARG A 816 -7.61 -42.31 16.61
CA ARG A 816 -6.75 -41.63 17.59
C ARG A 816 -7.02 -42.07 19.04
N PHE A 817 -8.29 -42.17 19.45
CA PHE A 817 -8.64 -42.41 20.84
C PHE A 817 -8.84 -43.88 21.16
N PHE A 818 -9.13 -44.70 20.15
CA PHE A 818 -9.37 -46.16 20.36
C PHE A 818 -8.32 -46.94 19.56
N THR A 819 -7.18 -47.27 20.22
CA THR A 819 -6.19 -48.18 19.65
C THR A 819 -6.79 -49.58 19.68
N PHE A 820 -7.25 -50.07 18.54
CA PHE A 820 -7.66 -51.48 18.43
C PHE A 820 -6.42 -52.37 18.56
N GLN A 821 -6.08 -52.75 19.77
CA GLN A 821 -5.06 -53.79 20.01
C GLN A 821 -5.57 -55.13 19.45
N LYS A 822 -4.91 -55.59 18.38
CA LYS A 822 -4.96 -57.02 18.02
C LYS A 822 -4.36 -57.78 19.19
N ARG A 823 -5.18 -58.51 19.94
CA ARG A 823 -4.69 -59.68 20.67
C ARG A 823 -4.47 -60.80 19.66
N ILE A 824 -3.22 -61.32 19.65
CA ILE A 824 -2.71 -62.47 18.94
C ILE A 824 -3.49 -63.73 19.40
#